data_938bbc96eb3224ef4b16cc093506534b
#
_entry.id   938bbc96eb3224ef4b16cc093506534b
#
_cell.length_a   1.000
_cell.length_b   1.000
_cell.length_c   1.000
_cell.angle_alpha   90.00
_cell.angle_beta   90.00
_cell.angle_gamma   90.00
#
_symmetry.space_group_name_H-M   'P 1'
#
loop_
_entity.id
_entity.type
_entity.pdbx_description
1 polymer ?
#
loop_
_entity_poly.entity_id
_entity_poly.type
_entity_poly.pdbx_seq_one_letter_code
_entity_poly.pdbx_strand_id
1 'polypeptide(L)'
;MRILGIRAKNFKMHEDFSLDFKDGANYVVSGKNRVGKTTLANMVLWNLTGKDIEGRSDFEIRTRNIEPDNDVIVTGIYRFDDKVMGENGLTEETKEISLTRKYVARFEGKGLDRRYAGDLIKYEIDGIEATAKQYKEAVNRLFNQYNVSDNDAIDLSLLLDIKKFMYKMNNKEQRQILSKLFSKKTDNDILEENKEKYADIATYIYNKNDLAVVRKQFAGQVAELSKEVGSNVSKGAISIRIAERKNDKSGMTIDIDAKTAEKIDIESKIEELRAKVARVQNGSEVEKVRNEINNLQNQLKELDLENKKYKEDLYAKSNLDIIEKNKELGTNKIRKEQELSNLRYDIAECNRVINSKEAEIQRLNEERTKWQSQVWNGDENCPACGQRLPEDRIEQSKAKFNSIKVSKLETIEKNIVDAQNAVDENKQKLAMLPAIENIEKEISAITTQIKDLQSTLVTADVDMPNYVVKKQEIEEEIASKQQEQSRLNGEQEKEVAELNRQRDEYKVQLENCQRYIDIYNKDIATDRRIEELQEQLIEKSKELSKAERLCALIDDFNYAKALEQQEEINDKFEYVEWQLFSKNKGDDSIKDKCVCIIKDDNGNTFEGTNKASRINATIDIMNAFNKALNCKSILFIDDSEGITNDNYKVKTDLQTIKLKVVEHQDIIMYETEEEYNNRIMKETEYLRAARQAQVLDYIEKGGKK
;
A
#
# COMPACT_ATOMS: atom_id res chain seq x y z
N MET A 1 13.14 -26.30 15.10
CA MET A 1 12.67 -27.56 14.48
C MET A 1 13.83 -28.24 13.78
N ARG A 2 13.92 -29.57 13.88
CA ARG A 2 14.87 -30.44 13.15
C ARG A 2 14.09 -31.60 12.57
N ILE A 3 14.49 -32.09 11.40
CA ILE A 3 13.94 -33.34 10.87
C ILE A 3 14.74 -34.50 11.39
N LEU A 4 14.06 -35.49 11.92
CA LEU A 4 14.61 -36.75 12.40
C LEU A 4 14.41 -37.91 11.42
N GLY A 5 13.35 -37.84 10.62
CA GLY A 5 13.05 -38.84 9.62
C GLY A 5 12.03 -38.38 8.61
N ILE A 6 12.10 -38.96 7.45
CA ILE A 6 11.10 -38.79 6.39
C ILE A 6 10.79 -40.15 5.77
N ARG A 7 9.53 -40.46 5.65
CA ARG A 7 9.02 -41.66 5.01
C ARG A 7 8.08 -41.21 3.90
N ALA A 8 8.23 -41.80 2.75
CA ALA A 8 7.30 -41.48 1.66
C ALA A 8 6.92 -42.75 0.90
N LYS A 9 5.65 -42.86 0.55
CA LYS A 9 5.10 -43.92 -0.27
C LYS A 9 4.48 -43.35 -1.52
N ASN A 10 4.81 -43.89 -2.67
CA ASN A 10 4.29 -43.49 -3.99
C ASN A 10 4.46 -41.99 -4.32
N PHE A 11 5.52 -41.35 -3.81
CA PHE A 11 5.78 -39.93 -4.01
C PHE A 11 6.74 -39.72 -5.20
N LYS A 12 6.26 -39.15 -6.27
CA LYS A 12 7.01 -38.94 -7.52
C LYS A 12 7.65 -40.24 -8.02
N MET A 13 8.96 -40.34 -7.98
CA MET A 13 9.71 -41.49 -8.45
C MET A 13 9.93 -42.57 -7.35
N HIS A 14 9.56 -42.29 -6.12
CA HIS A 14 9.78 -43.20 -5.01
C HIS A 14 8.50 -43.97 -4.68
N GLU A 15 8.53 -45.28 -4.87
CA GLU A 15 7.45 -46.18 -4.44
C GLU A 15 7.46 -46.37 -2.94
N ASP A 16 8.65 -46.57 -2.36
CA ASP A 16 8.89 -46.63 -0.92
C ASP A 16 10.21 -45.94 -0.61
N PHE A 17 10.17 -44.96 0.26
CA PHE A 17 11.33 -44.18 0.66
C PHE A 17 11.37 -44.00 2.17
N SER A 18 12.53 -44.22 2.73
CA SER A 18 12.76 -44.01 4.17
C SER A 18 14.15 -43.48 4.38
N LEU A 19 14.24 -42.39 5.11
CA LEU A 19 15.48 -41.75 5.51
C LEU A 19 15.39 -41.31 6.96
N ASP A 20 16.31 -41.76 7.80
CA ASP A 20 16.49 -41.30 9.15
C ASP A 20 17.69 -40.35 9.22
N PHE A 21 17.48 -39.21 9.80
CA PHE A 21 18.52 -38.22 10.00
C PHE A 21 19.11 -38.35 11.39
N LYS A 22 20.43 -38.34 11.49
CA LYS A 22 21.08 -38.17 12.80
C LYS A 22 20.69 -36.80 13.36
N ASP A 23 20.27 -36.78 14.62
CA ASP A 23 19.78 -35.55 15.24
C ASP A 23 20.83 -34.45 15.23
N GLY A 24 20.42 -33.28 14.70
CA GLY A 24 21.29 -32.10 14.56
C GLY A 24 22.37 -32.20 13.50
N ALA A 25 22.51 -33.30 12.78
CA ALA A 25 23.49 -33.43 11.72
C ALA A 25 23.04 -32.72 10.43
N ASN A 26 23.98 -32.13 9.75
CA ASN A 26 23.81 -31.66 8.39
C ASN A 26 24.00 -32.81 7.41
N TYR A 27 23.24 -32.76 6.30
CA TYR A 27 23.28 -33.83 5.31
C TYR A 27 23.69 -33.30 3.92
N VAL A 28 24.34 -34.17 3.18
CA VAL A 28 24.63 -34.01 1.76
C VAL A 28 23.87 -35.10 1.00
N VAL A 29 23.01 -34.71 0.12
CA VAL A 29 22.30 -35.58 -0.82
C VAL A 29 22.98 -35.42 -2.18
N SER A 30 23.79 -36.39 -2.52
CA SER A 30 24.61 -36.35 -3.73
C SER A 30 24.13 -37.34 -4.79
N GLY A 31 24.36 -37.02 -6.06
CA GLY A 31 23.99 -37.86 -7.21
C GLY A 31 23.88 -37.08 -8.50
N LYS A 32 23.75 -37.76 -9.64
CA LYS A 32 23.57 -37.14 -10.96
C LYS A 32 22.34 -36.22 -11.01
N ASN A 33 22.26 -35.43 -12.07
CA ASN A 33 21.01 -34.71 -12.39
C ASN A 33 19.88 -35.71 -12.68
N ARG A 34 18.64 -35.35 -12.28
CA ARG A 34 17.40 -36.11 -12.49
C ARG A 34 17.27 -37.40 -11.69
N VAL A 35 18.17 -37.74 -10.78
CA VAL A 35 18.05 -38.92 -9.91
C VAL A 35 17.08 -38.74 -8.73
N GLY A 36 16.55 -37.53 -8.51
CA GLY A 36 15.51 -37.27 -7.49
C GLY A 36 15.99 -36.55 -6.24
N LYS A 37 17.17 -35.92 -6.24
CA LYS A 37 17.66 -35.15 -5.09
C LYS A 37 16.65 -34.12 -4.59
N THR A 38 16.10 -33.31 -5.48
CA THR A 38 15.08 -32.30 -5.19
C THR A 38 13.75 -32.93 -4.72
N THR A 39 13.54 -34.22 -4.98
CA THR A 39 12.35 -34.93 -4.50
C THR A 39 12.31 -35.02 -2.98
N LEU A 40 13.46 -35.17 -2.31
CA LEU A 40 13.54 -35.16 -0.85
C LEU A 40 13.05 -33.81 -0.28
N ALA A 41 13.52 -32.70 -0.85
CA ALA A 41 13.04 -31.37 -0.45
C ALA A 41 11.53 -31.21 -0.68
N ASN A 42 11.05 -31.70 -1.82
CA ASN A 42 9.61 -31.69 -2.12
C ASN A 42 8.79 -32.54 -1.14
N MET A 43 9.31 -33.68 -0.68
CA MET A 43 8.63 -34.51 0.34
C MET A 43 8.43 -33.71 1.63
N VAL A 44 9.48 -33.07 2.12
CA VAL A 44 9.44 -32.28 3.36
C VAL A 44 8.52 -31.07 3.19
N LEU A 45 8.69 -30.30 2.11
CA LEU A 45 7.88 -29.12 1.84
C LEU A 45 6.41 -29.48 1.67
N TRP A 46 6.11 -30.54 0.92
CA TRP A 46 4.74 -30.98 0.73
C TRP A 46 4.12 -31.51 2.02
N ASN A 47 4.87 -32.24 2.82
CA ASN A 47 4.41 -32.67 4.13
C ASN A 47 4.03 -31.49 5.00
N LEU A 48 4.87 -30.48 5.12
CA LEU A 48 4.63 -29.32 5.98
C LEU A 48 3.62 -28.33 5.38
N THR A 49 3.76 -27.98 4.11
CA THR A 49 3.03 -26.85 3.52
C THR A 49 1.98 -27.27 2.45
N GLY A 50 2.07 -28.47 1.94
CA GLY A 50 1.27 -28.91 0.78
C GLY A 50 1.77 -28.38 -0.56
N LYS A 51 2.95 -27.77 -0.59
CA LYS A 51 3.55 -27.17 -1.79
C LYS A 51 4.88 -27.84 -2.13
N ASP A 52 5.30 -27.72 -3.39
CA ASP A 52 6.62 -28.12 -3.82
C ASP A 52 7.68 -27.02 -3.54
N ILE A 53 8.93 -27.27 -3.89
CA ILE A 53 10.05 -26.32 -3.74
C ILE A 53 9.84 -25.05 -4.59
N GLU A 54 8.97 -25.07 -5.59
CA GLU A 54 8.61 -23.89 -6.37
C GLU A 54 7.38 -23.16 -5.83
N GLY A 55 6.79 -23.64 -4.72
CA GLY A 55 5.62 -23.06 -4.07
C GLY A 55 4.29 -23.42 -4.76
N ARG A 56 4.29 -24.40 -5.66
CA ARG A 56 3.07 -24.87 -6.35
C ARG A 56 2.34 -25.89 -5.49
N SER A 57 1.01 -25.79 -5.43
CA SER A 57 0.14 -26.75 -4.75
C SER A 57 -0.39 -27.84 -5.70
N ASP A 58 -0.37 -27.56 -7.00
CA ASP A 58 -0.91 -28.38 -8.09
C ASP A 58 0.18 -29.07 -8.94
N PHE A 59 1.22 -29.55 -8.30
CA PHE A 59 2.30 -30.26 -8.99
C PHE A 59 2.06 -31.77 -9.03
N GLU A 60 2.67 -32.46 -9.97
CA GLU A 60 2.59 -33.91 -10.11
C GLU A 60 3.32 -34.60 -8.92
N ILE A 61 2.52 -35.15 -8.01
CA ILE A 61 2.99 -35.75 -6.75
C ILE A 61 3.10 -37.26 -6.88
N ARG A 62 2.12 -37.89 -7.54
CA ARG A 62 1.94 -39.31 -7.63
C ARG A 62 2.89 -39.94 -8.65
N THR A 63 3.31 -41.19 -8.41
CA THR A 63 3.95 -42.00 -9.44
C THR A 63 3.01 -42.23 -10.63
N ARG A 64 3.54 -42.45 -11.84
CA ARG A 64 2.77 -42.43 -13.09
C ARG A 64 1.64 -43.46 -13.15
N ASN A 65 1.72 -44.57 -12.39
CA ASN A 65 0.71 -45.60 -12.38
C ASN A 65 -0.24 -45.39 -11.18
N ILE A 66 -1.46 -44.96 -11.46
CA ILE A 66 -2.49 -44.78 -10.44
C ILE A 66 -3.24 -46.10 -10.27
N GLU A 67 -2.81 -46.88 -9.29
CA GLU A 67 -3.47 -48.11 -8.87
C GLU A 67 -4.39 -47.83 -7.67
N PRO A 68 -5.40 -48.72 -7.39
CA PRO A 68 -6.31 -48.52 -6.27
C PRO A 68 -5.66 -48.35 -4.89
N ASP A 69 -4.50 -48.94 -4.67
CA ASP A 69 -3.79 -48.92 -3.42
C ASP A 69 -2.56 -47.97 -3.44
N ASN A 70 -2.49 -47.12 -4.44
CA ASN A 70 -1.38 -46.19 -4.68
C ASN A 70 -1.61 -44.85 -4.01
N ASP A 71 -1.95 -44.86 -2.73
CA ASP A 71 -1.99 -43.65 -1.93
C ASP A 71 -0.59 -43.06 -1.81
N VAL A 72 -0.51 -41.75 -2.01
CA VAL A 72 0.72 -41.02 -1.72
C VAL A 72 0.72 -40.67 -0.24
N ILE A 73 1.71 -41.15 0.48
CA ILE A 73 1.83 -40.92 1.91
C ILE A 73 3.20 -40.32 2.16
N VAL A 74 3.25 -39.21 2.85
CA VAL A 74 4.51 -38.65 3.34
C VAL A 74 4.37 -38.38 4.82
N THR A 75 5.26 -39.03 5.59
CA THR A 75 5.38 -38.87 7.03
C THR A 75 6.72 -38.22 7.35
N GLY A 76 6.69 -37.04 7.93
CA GLY A 76 7.85 -36.35 8.48
C GLY A 76 7.88 -36.47 10.00
N ILE A 77 9.05 -36.81 10.58
CA ILE A 77 9.27 -36.84 12.00
C ILE A 77 10.14 -35.65 12.35
N TYR A 78 9.65 -34.82 13.23
CA TYR A 78 10.27 -33.54 13.56
C TYR A 78 10.50 -33.40 15.06
N ARG A 79 11.61 -32.81 15.43
CA ARG A 79 11.91 -32.37 16.81
C ARG A 79 11.92 -30.86 16.85
N PHE A 80 11.29 -30.31 17.87
CA PHE A 80 11.20 -28.86 18.04
C PHE A 80 11.07 -28.51 19.53
N ASP A 81 11.41 -27.27 19.85
CA ASP A 81 11.24 -26.72 21.18
C ASP A 81 9.86 -26.09 21.28
N ASP A 82 8.98 -26.67 22.08
CA ASP A 82 7.60 -26.23 22.27
C ASP A 82 7.50 -25.34 23.53
N LYS A 83 6.72 -24.30 23.46
CA LYS A 83 6.45 -23.42 24.60
C LYS A 83 5.28 -23.98 25.40
N VAL A 84 5.55 -24.47 26.58
CA VAL A 84 4.54 -25.05 27.47
C VAL A 84 4.36 -24.15 28.69
N MET A 85 3.10 -23.96 29.07
CA MET A 85 2.77 -23.23 30.29
C MET A 85 3.04 -24.15 31.49
N GLY A 86 4.14 -23.92 32.18
CA GLY A 86 4.47 -24.63 33.45
C GLY A 86 3.95 -23.86 34.66
N GLU A 87 4.09 -24.45 35.85
CA GLU A 87 3.68 -23.83 37.13
C GLU A 87 4.37 -22.50 37.43
N ASN A 88 5.56 -22.27 36.86
CA ASN A 88 6.39 -21.05 37.03
C ASN A 88 6.44 -20.15 35.80
N GLY A 89 5.53 -20.31 34.83
CA GLY A 89 5.49 -19.55 33.58
C GLY A 89 5.78 -20.41 32.35
N LEU A 90 6.03 -19.73 31.21
CA LEU A 90 6.36 -20.38 29.93
C LEU A 90 7.75 -21.06 30.03
N THR A 91 7.77 -22.36 29.85
CA THR A 91 8.99 -23.18 29.72
C THR A 91 9.11 -23.73 28.32
N GLU A 92 10.33 -23.97 27.85
CA GLU A 92 10.59 -24.65 26.58
C GLU A 92 10.83 -26.13 26.84
N GLU A 93 10.04 -26.97 26.19
CA GLU A 93 10.22 -28.43 26.20
C GLU A 93 10.50 -28.92 24.80
N THR A 94 11.55 -29.73 24.66
CA THR A 94 11.84 -30.40 23.39
C THR A 94 10.86 -31.53 23.15
N LYS A 95 10.10 -31.47 22.05
CA LYS A 95 9.11 -32.48 21.67
C LYS A 95 9.40 -33.06 20.30
N GLU A 96 8.95 -34.27 20.11
CA GLU A 96 8.91 -34.92 18.81
C GLU A 96 7.46 -35.02 18.32
N ILE A 97 7.27 -34.90 17.04
CA ILE A 97 5.97 -35.02 16.40
C ILE A 97 6.12 -35.72 15.05
N SER A 98 5.20 -36.61 14.77
CA SER A 98 5.07 -37.23 13.45
C SER A 98 3.91 -36.64 12.70
N LEU A 99 4.18 -36.04 11.57
CA LEU A 99 3.19 -35.41 10.71
C LEU A 99 3.05 -36.23 9.42
N THR A 100 1.85 -36.72 9.16
CA THR A 100 1.55 -37.48 7.95
C THR A 100 0.54 -36.73 7.09
N ARG A 101 0.89 -36.51 5.84
CA ARG A 101 -0.02 -36.01 4.79
C ARG A 101 -0.20 -37.11 3.76
N LYS A 102 -1.45 -37.37 3.41
CA LYS A 102 -1.82 -38.42 2.47
C LYS A 102 -2.65 -37.85 1.32
N TYR A 103 -2.32 -38.28 0.12
CA TYR A 103 -3.21 -38.19 -1.05
C TYR A 103 -3.82 -39.57 -1.24
N VAL A 104 -5.05 -39.71 -0.81
CA VAL A 104 -5.81 -40.94 -0.91
C VAL A 104 -6.55 -40.92 -2.24
N ALA A 105 -6.18 -41.82 -3.12
CA ALA A 105 -6.86 -41.97 -4.42
C ALA A 105 -8.29 -42.39 -4.23
N ARG A 106 -9.23 -41.60 -4.68
CA ARG A 106 -10.64 -41.95 -4.67
C ARG A 106 -11.03 -42.55 -6.00
N PHE A 107 -11.64 -43.72 -5.91
CA PHE A 107 -12.17 -44.43 -7.05
C PHE A 107 -13.70 -44.52 -6.98
N GLU A 108 -14.37 -44.34 -8.07
CA GLU A 108 -15.81 -44.51 -8.25
C GLU A 108 -16.08 -45.67 -9.19
N GLY A 109 -17.22 -46.37 -9.01
CA GLY A 109 -17.58 -47.60 -9.73
C GLY A 109 -17.15 -48.86 -9.00
N LYS A 110 -17.63 -50.01 -9.49
CA LYS A 110 -17.32 -51.37 -8.98
C LYS A 110 -16.77 -52.24 -10.09
N GLY A 111 -15.85 -53.12 -9.76
CA GLY A 111 -15.30 -54.09 -10.70
C GLY A 111 -14.53 -53.43 -11.83
N LEU A 112 -14.81 -53.77 -13.07
CA LEU A 112 -14.14 -53.25 -14.28
C LEU A 112 -14.43 -51.77 -14.56
N ASP A 113 -15.47 -51.23 -13.94
CA ASP A 113 -15.87 -49.81 -14.11
C ASP A 113 -15.28 -48.87 -13.08
N ARG A 114 -14.39 -49.38 -12.25
CA ARG A 114 -13.69 -48.60 -11.23
C ARG A 114 -12.72 -47.62 -11.91
N ARG A 115 -12.96 -46.32 -11.73
CA ARG A 115 -12.11 -45.27 -12.30
C ARG A 115 -11.73 -44.27 -11.24
N TYR A 116 -10.58 -43.67 -11.44
CA TYR A 116 -10.07 -42.63 -10.57
C TYR A 116 -10.98 -41.39 -10.62
N ALA A 117 -11.43 -40.95 -9.45
CA ALA A 117 -12.38 -39.83 -9.27
C ALA A 117 -11.77 -38.63 -8.52
N GLY A 118 -10.44 -38.57 -8.47
CA GLY A 118 -9.72 -37.50 -7.80
C GLY A 118 -9.06 -37.97 -6.51
N ASP A 119 -8.40 -37.04 -5.80
CA ASP A 119 -7.71 -37.31 -4.56
C ASP A 119 -8.39 -36.62 -3.37
N LEU A 120 -8.33 -37.28 -2.22
CA LEU A 120 -8.66 -36.71 -0.91
C LEU A 120 -7.38 -36.50 -0.12
N ILE A 121 -7.23 -35.32 0.46
CA ILE A 121 -6.13 -35.06 1.35
C ILE A 121 -6.55 -35.46 2.77
N LYS A 122 -5.78 -36.35 3.38
CA LYS A 122 -5.93 -36.73 4.78
C LYS A 122 -4.68 -36.38 5.56
N TYR A 123 -4.86 -36.16 6.84
CA TYR A 123 -3.81 -35.75 7.74
C TYR A 123 -3.80 -36.63 8.96
N GLU A 124 -2.61 -36.92 9.48
CA GLU A 124 -2.42 -37.59 10.75
C GLU A 124 -1.33 -36.87 11.54
N ILE A 125 -1.52 -36.81 12.84
CA ILE A 125 -0.57 -36.31 13.83
C ILE A 125 -0.29 -37.46 14.82
N ASP A 126 0.96 -37.88 14.94
CA ASP A 126 1.39 -39.02 15.77
C ASP A 126 0.56 -40.29 15.50
N GLY A 127 0.22 -40.52 14.23
CA GLY A 127 -0.56 -41.67 13.78
C GLY A 127 -2.08 -41.55 14.00
N ILE A 128 -2.56 -40.44 14.55
CA ILE A 128 -3.98 -40.18 14.78
C ILE A 128 -4.52 -39.27 13.69
N GLU A 129 -5.67 -39.63 13.12
CA GLU A 129 -6.33 -38.82 12.07
C GLU A 129 -6.65 -37.43 12.59
N ALA A 130 -6.30 -36.41 11.81
CA ALA A 130 -6.44 -35.01 12.15
C ALA A 130 -7.15 -34.22 11.07
N THR A 131 -7.84 -33.16 11.44
CA THR A 131 -8.40 -32.19 10.48
C THR A 131 -7.30 -31.34 9.88
N ALA A 132 -7.57 -30.75 8.71
CA ALA A 132 -6.66 -29.80 8.05
C ALA A 132 -6.27 -28.63 8.98
N LYS A 133 -7.20 -28.16 9.82
CA LYS A 133 -6.96 -27.10 10.80
C LYS A 133 -5.97 -27.54 11.89
N GLN A 134 -6.21 -28.70 12.51
CA GLN A 134 -5.31 -29.26 13.53
C GLN A 134 -3.91 -29.51 12.96
N TYR A 135 -3.84 -30.02 11.72
CA TYR A 135 -2.54 -30.22 11.07
C TYR A 135 -1.81 -28.91 10.82
N LYS A 136 -2.50 -27.88 10.33
CA LYS A 136 -1.94 -26.54 10.14
C LYS A 136 -1.46 -25.94 11.47
N GLU A 137 -2.23 -26.10 12.53
CA GLU A 137 -1.84 -25.66 13.88
C GLU A 137 -0.60 -26.40 14.37
N ALA A 138 -0.52 -27.72 14.17
CA ALA A 138 0.66 -28.49 14.51
C ALA A 138 1.90 -28.05 13.73
N VAL A 139 1.76 -27.80 12.42
CA VAL A 139 2.84 -27.25 11.59
C VAL A 139 3.24 -25.85 12.07
N ASN A 140 2.30 -24.98 12.37
CA ASN A 140 2.59 -23.62 12.87
C ASN A 140 3.39 -23.66 14.18
N ARG A 141 3.10 -24.63 15.06
CA ARG A 141 3.85 -24.83 16.32
C ARG A 141 5.31 -25.16 16.07
N LEU A 142 5.64 -25.93 15.05
CA LEU A 142 7.03 -26.22 14.67
C LEU A 142 7.86 -24.97 14.39
N PHE A 143 7.20 -23.88 14.00
CA PHE A 143 7.83 -22.60 13.62
C PHE A 143 7.53 -21.48 14.62
N ASN A 144 7.13 -21.81 15.84
CA ASN A 144 6.76 -20.82 16.87
C ASN A 144 5.65 -19.84 16.48
N GLN A 145 4.80 -20.21 15.53
CA GLN A 145 3.65 -19.39 15.11
C GLN A 145 2.38 -19.80 15.85
N TYR A 146 2.37 -19.54 17.17
CA TYR A 146 1.21 -19.82 18.03
C TYR A 146 0.15 -18.73 17.90
N ASN A 147 -1.10 -19.14 17.73
CA ASN A 147 -2.27 -18.23 17.75
C ASN A 147 -2.15 -16.99 16.83
N VAL A 148 -1.38 -17.10 15.77
CA VAL A 148 -1.24 -16.04 14.78
C VAL A 148 -2.44 -16.09 13.85
N SER A 149 -3.09 -14.95 13.62
CA SER A 149 -4.20 -14.87 12.64
C SER A 149 -3.70 -15.24 11.23
N ASP A 150 -4.57 -15.75 10.38
CA ASP A 150 -4.19 -16.11 9.00
C ASP A 150 -3.60 -14.93 8.21
N ASN A 151 -4.00 -13.69 8.56
CA ASN A 151 -3.47 -12.47 7.95
C ASN A 151 -2.08 -12.08 8.49
N ASP A 152 -1.78 -12.53 9.72
CA ASP A 152 -0.51 -12.22 10.38
C ASP A 152 0.50 -13.35 10.29
N ALA A 153 0.07 -14.56 9.91
CA ALA A 153 0.98 -15.69 9.74
C ALA A 153 1.94 -15.45 8.57
N ILE A 154 3.20 -15.76 8.80
CA ILE A 154 4.19 -15.81 7.73
C ILE A 154 3.99 -17.14 6.97
N ASP A 155 4.02 -17.07 5.64
CA ASP A 155 3.97 -18.28 4.82
C ASP A 155 5.18 -19.17 5.16
N LEU A 156 4.91 -20.30 5.81
CA LEU A 156 5.95 -21.22 6.27
C LEU A 156 6.83 -21.75 5.14
N SER A 157 6.34 -21.73 3.90
CA SER A 157 7.17 -22.09 2.75
C SER A 157 8.39 -21.18 2.60
N LEU A 158 8.33 -19.96 3.09
CA LEU A 158 9.47 -19.02 3.06
C LEU A 158 10.57 -19.39 4.04
N LEU A 159 10.24 -20.15 5.09
CA LEU A 159 11.20 -20.65 6.08
C LEU A 159 11.84 -21.98 5.66
N LEU A 160 11.37 -22.56 4.59
CA LEU A 160 11.87 -23.84 4.06
C LEU A 160 12.55 -23.65 2.71
N ASP A 161 12.11 -22.67 1.91
CA ASP A 161 12.72 -22.33 0.64
C ASP A 161 12.59 -20.84 0.31
N ILE A 162 13.72 -20.19 0.21
CA ILE A 162 13.82 -18.77 -0.10
C ILE A 162 13.53 -18.46 -1.59
N LYS A 163 13.53 -19.47 -2.48
CA LYS A 163 13.34 -19.25 -3.93
C LYS A 163 12.01 -18.54 -4.22
N LYS A 164 10.96 -18.89 -3.49
CA LYS A 164 9.66 -18.21 -3.62
C LYS A 164 9.78 -16.73 -3.28
N PHE A 165 10.46 -16.40 -2.18
CA PHE A 165 10.67 -15.02 -1.75
C PHE A 165 11.49 -14.23 -2.78
N MET A 166 12.60 -14.82 -3.26
CA MET A 166 13.53 -14.12 -4.14
C MET A 166 13.07 -14.00 -5.60
N TYR A 167 12.36 -15.00 -6.14
CA TYR A 167 12.07 -15.07 -7.56
C TYR A 167 10.59 -14.97 -7.95
N LYS A 168 9.67 -15.17 -7.01
CA LYS A 168 8.22 -15.22 -7.32
C LYS A 168 7.40 -14.12 -6.67
N MET A 169 7.89 -13.54 -5.60
CA MET A 169 7.23 -12.42 -4.93
C MET A 169 7.62 -11.11 -5.59
N ASN A 170 6.66 -10.21 -5.71
CA ASN A 170 6.95 -8.85 -6.18
C ASN A 170 7.59 -8.00 -5.06
N ASN A 171 8.20 -6.89 -5.44
CA ASN A 171 8.92 -6.00 -4.51
C ASN A 171 8.08 -5.56 -3.31
N LYS A 172 6.77 -5.36 -3.51
CA LYS A 172 5.86 -4.93 -2.45
C LYS A 172 5.65 -6.04 -1.41
N GLU A 173 5.42 -7.27 -1.87
CA GLU A 173 5.25 -8.44 -0.99
C GLU A 173 6.52 -8.74 -0.22
N GLN A 174 7.68 -8.71 -0.88
CA GLN A 174 8.98 -8.92 -0.23
C GLN A 174 9.21 -7.88 0.87
N ARG A 175 8.99 -6.60 0.57
CA ARG A 175 9.15 -5.52 1.54
C ARG A 175 8.19 -5.65 2.73
N GLN A 176 6.93 -6.03 2.49
CA GLN A 176 5.96 -6.25 3.56
C GLN A 176 6.43 -7.34 4.53
N ILE A 177 6.99 -8.42 4.01
CA ILE A 177 7.52 -9.52 4.84
C ILE A 177 8.75 -9.05 5.63
N LEU A 178 9.70 -8.36 4.98
CA LEU A 178 10.88 -7.84 5.65
C LEU A 178 10.52 -6.84 6.75
N SER A 179 9.63 -5.90 6.48
CA SER A 179 9.16 -4.94 7.48
C SER A 179 8.44 -5.64 8.63
N LYS A 180 7.59 -6.61 8.34
CA LYS A 180 6.85 -7.37 9.36
C LYS A 180 7.76 -8.16 10.28
N LEU A 181 8.85 -8.72 9.75
CA LEU A 181 9.77 -9.54 10.53
C LEU A 181 10.77 -8.69 11.33
N PHE A 182 11.22 -7.57 10.80
CA PHE A 182 12.43 -6.93 11.28
C PHE A 182 12.25 -5.49 11.72
N SER A 183 11.24 -4.78 11.19
CA SER A 183 11.01 -3.39 11.58
C SER A 183 10.12 -3.31 12.82
N LYS A 184 10.65 -2.71 13.88
CA LYS A 184 9.95 -2.50 15.15
C LYS A 184 9.67 -1.02 15.42
N LYS A 185 10.44 -0.13 14.81
CA LYS A 185 10.26 1.29 15.00
C LYS A 185 8.92 1.76 14.49
N THR A 186 8.23 2.49 15.32
CA THR A 186 6.96 3.13 14.98
C THR A 186 7.21 4.53 14.42
N ASP A 187 6.21 5.10 13.78
CA ASP A 187 6.26 6.48 13.29
C ASP A 187 6.54 7.48 14.43
N ASN A 188 6.06 7.16 15.63
CA ASN A 188 6.32 7.98 16.82
C ASN A 188 7.78 7.92 17.27
N ASP A 189 8.44 6.76 17.16
CA ASP A 189 9.85 6.64 17.53
C ASP A 189 10.71 7.51 16.62
N ILE A 190 10.45 7.47 15.32
CA ILE A 190 11.16 8.28 14.31
C ILE A 190 10.91 9.78 14.53
N LEU A 191 9.67 10.13 14.89
CA LEU A 191 9.31 11.50 15.22
C LEU A 191 10.07 12.02 16.45
N GLU A 192 10.12 11.24 17.52
CA GLU A 192 10.79 11.65 18.76
C GLU A 192 12.32 11.80 18.57
N GLU A 193 12.93 10.94 17.76
CA GLU A 193 14.35 11.06 17.40
C GLU A 193 14.66 12.35 16.59
N ASN A 194 13.67 12.86 15.84
CA ASN A 194 13.82 14.02 14.96
C ASN A 194 12.76 15.11 15.23
N LYS A 195 12.39 15.29 16.48
CA LYS A 195 11.26 16.11 16.92
C LYS A 195 11.28 17.54 16.40
N GLU A 196 12.42 18.20 16.42
CA GLU A 196 12.57 19.57 15.93
C GLU A 196 12.33 19.66 14.43
N LYS A 197 12.85 18.70 13.67
CA LYS A 197 12.74 18.67 12.21
C LYS A 197 11.30 18.47 11.75
N TYR A 198 10.56 17.61 12.43
CA TYR A 198 9.21 17.20 12.03
C TYR A 198 8.10 17.83 12.89
N ALA A 199 8.41 18.88 13.65
CA ALA A 199 7.44 19.55 14.52
C ALA A 199 6.15 19.94 13.79
N ASP A 200 6.26 20.44 12.55
CA ASP A 200 5.13 20.92 11.76
C ASP A 200 4.17 19.79 11.32
N ILE A 201 4.63 18.55 11.26
CA ILE A 201 3.82 17.39 10.89
C ILE A 201 3.52 16.46 12.06
N ALA A 202 4.09 16.72 13.23
CA ALA A 202 3.99 15.87 14.41
C ALA A 202 2.55 15.52 14.80
N THR A 203 1.63 16.51 14.73
CA THR A 203 0.22 16.30 15.07
C THR A 203 -0.44 15.24 14.18
N TYR A 204 -0.09 15.20 12.89
CA TYR A 204 -0.64 14.20 11.98
C TYR A 204 -0.13 12.79 12.31
N ILE A 205 1.13 12.67 12.74
CA ILE A 205 1.75 11.41 13.12
C ILE A 205 1.15 10.89 14.42
N TYR A 206 1.06 11.72 15.47
CA TYR A 206 0.45 11.33 16.75
C TYR A 206 -1.01 10.90 16.61
N ASN A 207 -1.76 11.54 15.71
CA ASN A 207 -3.15 11.19 15.44
C ASN A 207 -3.29 9.96 14.52
N LYS A 208 -2.18 9.31 14.15
CA LYS A 208 -2.15 8.15 13.24
C LYS A 208 -2.84 8.41 11.90
N ASN A 209 -2.74 9.63 11.39
CA ASN A 209 -3.27 9.96 10.08
C ASN A 209 -2.45 9.25 9.01
N ASP A 210 -3.13 8.82 7.95
CA ASP A 210 -2.42 8.36 6.76
C ASP A 210 -1.69 9.55 6.10
N LEU A 211 -0.37 9.58 6.24
CA LEU A 211 0.47 10.64 5.70
C LEU A 211 0.36 10.78 4.18
N ALA A 212 0.04 9.70 3.46
CA ALA A 212 -0.21 9.78 2.02
C ALA A 212 -1.47 10.59 1.71
N VAL A 213 -2.51 10.43 2.52
CA VAL A 213 -3.74 11.22 2.41
C VAL A 213 -3.48 12.67 2.78
N VAL A 214 -2.77 12.91 3.87
CA VAL A 214 -2.38 14.27 4.31
C VAL A 214 -1.54 14.97 3.24
N ARG A 215 -0.53 14.30 2.71
CA ARG A 215 0.28 14.82 1.60
C ARG A 215 -0.55 15.17 0.37
N LYS A 216 -1.51 14.31 0.02
CA LYS A 216 -2.40 14.57 -1.11
C LYS A 216 -3.27 15.80 -0.89
N GLN A 217 -3.72 16.04 0.34
CA GLN A 217 -4.45 17.25 0.69
C GLN A 217 -3.59 18.50 0.50
N PHE A 218 -2.35 18.50 1.02
CA PHE A 218 -1.42 19.62 0.84
C PHE A 218 -1.00 19.78 -0.62
N ALA A 219 -0.79 18.72 -1.36
CA ALA A 219 -0.52 18.79 -2.81
C ALA A 219 -1.69 19.39 -3.58
N GLY A 220 -2.93 19.14 -3.16
CA GLY A 220 -4.12 19.81 -3.67
C GLY A 220 -4.09 21.31 -3.38
N GLN A 221 -3.74 21.71 -2.15
CA GLN A 221 -3.56 23.10 -1.76
C GLN A 221 -2.44 23.79 -2.56
N VAL A 222 -1.30 23.12 -2.74
CA VAL A 222 -0.20 23.61 -3.59
C VAL A 222 -0.69 23.86 -5.01
N ALA A 223 -1.46 22.93 -5.57
CA ALA A 223 -2.00 23.08 -6.94
C ALA A 223 -2.99 24.26 -7.07
N GLU A 224 -3.82 24.49 -6.06
CA GLU A 224 -4.76 25.62 -6.01
C GLU A 224 -4.02 26.95 -5.80
N LEU A 225 -3.16 27.02 -4.78
CA LEU A 225 -2.39 28.23 -4.48
C LEU A 225 -1.43 28.60 -5.61
N SER A 226 -0.82 27.61 -6.27
CA SER A 226 0.00 27.84 -7.46
C SER A 226 -0.78 28.48 -8.61
N LYS A 227 -2.06 28.12 -8.76
CA LYS A 227 -2.95 28.78 -9.74
C LYS A 227 -3.30 30.19 -9.32
N GLU A 228 -3.53 30.43 -8.03
CA GLU A 228 -3.83 31.76 -7.49
C GLU A 228 -2.62 32.68 -7.59
N VAL A 229 -1.44 32.20 -7.25
CA VAL A 229 -0.18 32.95 -7.30
C VAL A 229 0.24 33.24 -8.76
N GLY A 230 -0.02 32.33 -9.66
CA GLY A 230 0.28 32.51 -11.09
C GLY A 230 1.52 31.80 -11.59
N SER A 231 1.99 30.78 -10.88
CA SER A 231 3.12 29.95 -11.32
C SER A 231 2.79 29.14 -12.60
N ASN A 232 1.51 28.98 -12.96
CA ASN A 232 1.05 28.21 -14.11
C ASN A 232 0.01 28.96 -14.96
N VAL A 233 0.34 30.10 -15.51
CA VAL A 233 -0.47 30.86 -16.54
C VAL A 233 -1.99 30.69 -16.39
N SER A 234 -2.48 30.81 -15.18
CA SER A 234 -3.92 30.70 -14.91
C SER A 234 -4.57 32.06 -15.09
N LYS A 235 -5.54 32.17 -15.98
CA LYS A 235 -6.36 33.40 -16.12
C LYS A 235 -6.97 33.71 -14.75
N GLY A 236 -6.64 34.88 -14.20
CA GLY A 236 -7.11 35.32 -12.89
C GLY A 236 -6.09 35.17 -11.74
N ALA A 237 -4.91 34.64 -12.01
CA ALA A 237 -3.82 34.61 -11.06
C ALA A 237 -3.44 36.01 -10.57
N ILE A 238 -3.05 36.13 -9.31
CA ILE A 238 -2.71 37.44 -8.71
C ILE A 238 -1.59 38.12 -9.47
N SER A 239 -0.58 37.38 -9.91
CA SER A 239 0.52 37.91 -10.73
C SER A 239 0.03 38.48 -12.08
N ILE A 240 -0.94 37.82 -12.73
CA ILE A 240 -1.55 38.31 -14.00
C ILE A 240 -2.39 39.53 -13.71
N ARG A 241 -3.17 39.54 -12.63
CA ARG A 241 -3.98 40.71 -12.22
C ARG A 241 -3.11 41.91 -11.90
N ILE A 242 -1.93 41.69 -11.29
CA ILE A 242 -0.93 42.75 -11.09
C ILE A 242 -0.44 43.30 -12.44
N ALA A 243 -0.13 42.41 -13.37
CA ALA A 243 0.32 42.81 -14.71
C ALA A 243 -0.78 43.57 -15.51
N GLU A 244 -2.01 43.09 -15.44
CA GLU A 244 -3.18 43.77 -16.03
C GLU A 244 -3.36 45.16 -15.42
N ARG A 245 -3.30 45.29 -14.09
CA ARG A 245 -3.39 46.57 -13.41
C ARG A 245 -2.24 47.51 -13.76
N LYS A 246 -1.03 47.01 -13.93
CA LYS A 246 0.07 47.81 -14.45
C LYS A 246 -0.18 48.35 -15.86
N ASN A 247 -0.84 47.54 -16.71
CA ASN A 247 -1.22 47.94 -18.05
C ASN A 247 -2.41 48.92 -18.06
N ASP A 248 -3.24 48.94 -17.00
CA ASP A 248 -4.38 49.86 -16.85
C ASP A 248 -3.95 51.27 -16.47
N LYS A 249 -2.68 51.48 -16.16
CA LYS A 249 -2.15 52.85 -15.94
C LYS A 249 -2.17 53.65 -17.19
N SER A 250 -2.43 54.93 -17.03
CA SER A 250 -2.53 55.88 -18.14
C SER A 250 -1.25 56.03 -18.97
N GLY A 251 -0.12 55.63 -18.39
CA GLY A 251 1.20 55.85 -18.99
C GLY A 251 1.60 57.33 -19.16
N MET A 252 0.81 58.25 -18.64
CA MET A 252 1.09 59.67 -18.68
C MET A 252 2.03 60.07 -17.56
N THR A 253 3.08 60.77 -17.90
CA THR A 253 3.91 61.41 -16.90
C THR A 253 3.24 62.73 -16.53
N ILE A 254 2.47 62.70 -15.45
CA ILE A 254 1.79 63.90 -14.93
C ILE A 254 2.68 64.47 -13.83
N ASP A 255 3.13 65.71 -14.05
CA ASP A 255 3.73 66.49 -13.00
C ASP A 255 2.61 66.91 -12.04
N ILE A 256 2.43 66.08 -11.00
CA ILE A 256 1.36 66.27 -10.01
C ILE A 256 1.58 67.52 -9.18
N ASP A 257 2.85 67.88 -8.95
CA ASP A 257 3.19 69.09 -8.17
C ASP A 257 2.81 70.32 -8.98
N ALA A 258 3.16 70.36 -10.28
CA ALA A 258 2.77 71.45 -11.15
C ALA A 258 1.24 71.51 -11.32
N LYS A 259 0.57 70.34 -11.51
CA LYS A 259 -0.90 70.29 -11.65
C LYS A 259 -1.62 70.57 -10.34
N THR A 260 -1.02 70.17 -9.20
CA THR A 260 -1.56 70.52 -7.88
C THR A 260 -1.35 72.00 -7.56
N ALA A 261 -0.20 72.57 -7.93
CA ALA A 261 0.04 74.02 -7.81
C ALA A 261 -0.92 74.81 -8.72
N GLU A 262 -1.11 74.39 -9.98
CA GLU A 262 -2.11 74.93 -10.90
C GLU A 262 -3.53 74.78 -10.33
N LYS A 263 -3.89 73.64 -9.80
CA LYS A 263 -5.13 73.39 -9.08
C LYS A 263 -5.30 74.27 -7.89
N ILE A 264 -4.24 74.42 -7.06
CA ILE A 264 -4.24 75.25 -5.88
C ILE A 264 -4.40 76.73 -6.27
N ASP A 265 -3.74 77.20 -7.36
CA ASP A 265 -3.89 78.54 -7.85
C ASP A 265 -5.32 78.80 -8.40
N ILE A 266 -5.87 77.85 -9.18
CA ILE A 266 -7.26 77.91 -9.67
C ILE A 266 -8.23 77.73 -8.47
N GLU A 267 -7.95 76.79 -7.53
CA GLU A 267 -8.73 76.64 -6.30
C GLU A 267 -8.63 77.88 -5.41
N SER A 268 -7.46 78.51 -5.33
CA SER A 268 -7.32 79.77 -4.63
C SER A 268 -8.16 80.88 -5.25
N LYS A 269 -8.20 80.97 -6.61
CA LYS A 269 -9.06 81.88 -7.34
C LYS A 269 -10.53 81.49 -7.16
N ILE A 270 -10.85 80.22 -7.23
CA ILE A 270 -12.18 79.67 -6.90
C ILE A 270 -12.51 79.96 -5.45
N GLU A 271 -11.51 79.80 -4.54
CA GLU A 271 -11.67 80.00 -3.11
C GLU A 271 -11.75 81.46 -2.72
N GLU A 272 -11.00 82.34 -3.43
CA GLU A 272 -11.27 83.79 -3.37
C GLU A 272 -12.68 84.09 -3.81
N LEU A 273 -13.16 83.46 -4.87
CA LEU A 273 -14.54 83.61 -5.31
C LEU A 273 -15.51 82.90 -4.36
N ARG A 274 -15.14 81.78 -3.81
CA ARG A 274 -15.87 81.10 -2.74
C ARG A 274 -15.79 81.88 -1.43
N ALA A 275 -14.65 82.46 -1.04
CA ALA A 275 -14.55 83.28 0.12
C ALA A 275 -15.34 84.57 -0.03
N LYS A 276 -15.49 85.05 -1.29
CA LYS A 276 -16.45 86.10 -1.62
C LYS A 276 -17.89 85.54 -1.54
N VAL A 277 -18.13 84.36 -2.05
CA VAL A 277 -19.39 83.62 -1.87
C VAL A 277 -19.64 83.23 -0.42
N ALA A 278 -18.63 82.75 0.33
CA ALA A 278 -18.72 82.37 1.71
C ALA A 278 -18.70 83.54 2.72
N ARG A 279 -18.12 84.70 2.34
CA ARG A 279 -18.35 85.98 3.09
C ARG A 279 -19.80 86.39 2.97
N VAL A 280 -20.42 86.08 1.85
CA VAL A 280 -21.85 86.26 1.66
C VAL A 280 -22.66 85.24 2.40
N GLN A 281 -22.10 84.07 2.60
CA GLN A 281 -22.78 82.91 3.11
C GLN A 281 -22.36 82.43 4.54
N ASN A 282 -21.74 83.25 5.38
CA ASN A 282 -21.25 82.76 6.71
C ASN A 282 -20.49 81.42 6.62
N GLY A 283 -19.63 81.29 5.62
CA GLY A 283 -19.02 80.04 5.17
C GLY A 283 -18.13 79.29 6.16
N SER A 284 -17.90 79.72 7.35
CA SER A 284 -17.05 79.02 8.33
C SER A 284 -17.75 77.83 9.02
N GLU A 285 -19.09 77.84 9.04
CA GLU A 285 -19.83 76.76 9.73
C GLU A 285 -20.01 75.52 8.87
N VAL A 286 -20.26 75.70 7.58
CA VAL A 286 -20.41 74.52 6.65
C VAL A 286 -19.12 73.69 6.58
N GLU A 287 -17.99 74.40 6.61
CA GLU A 287 -16.67 73.69 6.51
C GLU A 287 -16.29 73.00 7.81
N LYS A 288 -16.67 73.51 8.96
CA LYS A 288 -16.52 72.82 10.24
C LYS A 288 -17.35 71.57 10.27
N VAL A 289 -18.60 71.64 9.89
CA VAL A 289 -19.49 70.50 9.89
C VAL A 289 -19.00 69.40 8.92
N ARG A 290 -18.41 69.78 7.78
CA ARG A 290 -17.84 68.86 6.82
C ARG A 290 -16.62 68.09 7.39
N ASN A 291 -15.75 68.81 8.09
CA ASN A 291 -14.57 68.20 8.72
C ASN A 291 -14.97 67.28 9.85
N GLU A 292 -16.03 67.60 10.58
CA GLU A 292 -16.62 66.75 11.59
C GLU A 292 -17.14 65.45 11.00
N ILE A 293 -17.86 65.53 9.87
CA ILE A 293 -18.36 64.39 9.13
C ILE A 293 -17.19 63.43 8.68
N ASN A 294 -16.13 63.99 8.11
CA ASN A 294 -14.98 63.23 7.68
C ASN A 294 -14.27 62.51 8.85
N ASN A 295 -14.18 63.19 9.99
CA ASN A 295 -13.59 62.57 11.19
C ASN A 295 -14.42 61.41 11.72
N LEU A 296 -15.74 61.59 11.73
CA LEU A 296 -16.67 60.54 12.15
C LEU A 296 -16.62 59.31 11.20
N GLN A 297 -16.50 59.57 9.90
CA GLN A 297 -16.33 58.48 8.91
C GLN A 297 -15.04 57.67 9.09
N ASN A 298 -13.97 58.32 9.50
CA ASN A 298 -12.72 57.60 9.81
C ASN A 298 -12.83 56.77 11.11
N GLN A 299 -13.48 57.32 12.13
CA GLN A 299 -13.76 56.59 13.37
C GLN A 299 -14.63 55.39 13.09
N LEU A 300 -15.59 55.47 12.19
CA LEU A 300 -16.43 54.35 11.79
C LEU A 300 -15.63 53.23 11.13
N LYS A 301 -14.68 53.63 10.23
CA LYS A 301 -13.80 52.63 9.58
C LYS A 301 -12.89 51.90 10.55
N GLU A 302 -12.33 52.59 11.53
CA GLU A 302 -11.50 51.99 12.57
C GLU A 302 -12.33 51.00 13.38
N LEU A 303 -13.55 51.39 13.78
CA LEU A 303 -14.45 50.54 14.55
C LEU A 303 -14.86 49.27 13.78
N ASP A 304 -15.10 49.40 12.47
CA ASP A 304 -15.42 48.25 11.60
C ASP A 304 -14.25 47.25 11.49
N LEU A 305 -12.99 47.78 11.47
CA LEU A 305 -11.80 46.96 11.41
C LEU A 305 -11.55 46.19 12.72
N GLU A 306 -11.78 46.85 13.85
CA GLU A 306 -11.68 46.22 15.16
C GLU A 306 -12.71 45.11 15.35
N ASN A 307 -13.94 45.36 14.93
CA ASN A 307 -15.01 44.37 14.99
C ASN A 307 -14.73 43.14 14.14
N LYS A 308 -14.15 43.34 12.95
CA LYS A 308 -13.78 42.24 12.07
C LYS A 308 -12.75 41.32 12.71
N LYS A 309 -11.71 41.87 13.33
CA LYS A 309 -10.71 41.11 14.06
C LYS A 309 -11.32 40.34 15.24
N TYR A 310 -12.21 40.98 15.97
CA TYR A 310 -12.90 40.38 17.09
C TYR A 310 -13.74 39.16 16.64
N LYS A 311 -14.46 39.27 15.53
CA LYS A 311 -15.23 38.15 14.93
C LYS A 311 -14.35 36.98 14.51
N GLU A 312 -13.21 37.29 13.87
CA GLU A 312 -12.25 36.26 13.44
C GLU A 312 -11.68 35.47 14.63
N ASP A 313 -11.34 36.17 15.71
CA ASP A 313 -10.82 35.57 16.94
C ASP A 313 -11.91 34.76 17.68
N LEU A 314 -13.15 35.26 17.68
CA LEU A 314 -14.27 34.58 18.31
C LEU A 314 -14.65 33.31 17.56
N TYR A 315 -14.64 33.38 16.23
CA TYR A 315 -14.90 32.23 15.36
C TYR A 315 -13.87 31.12 15.60
N ALA A 316 -12.58 31.48 15.65
CA ALA A 316 -11.51 30.56 15.90
C ALA A 316 -11.64 29.86 17.26
N LYS A 317 -11.98 30.61 18.32
CA LYS A 317 -12.17 30.07 19.67
C LYS A 317 -13.45 29.21 19.81
N SER A 318 -14.53 29.67 19.19
CA SER A 318 -15.85 29.01 19.39
C SER A 318 -16.01 27.72 18.62
N ASN A 319 -15.22 27.54 17.58
CA ASN A 319 -15.37 26.39 16.69
C ASN A 319 -14.26 25.33 16.80
N LEU A 320 -13.29 25.56 17.68
CA LEU A 320 -12.11 24.67 17.80
C LEU A 320 -12.53 23.21 18.03
N ASP A 321 -13.39 22.99 19.02
CA ASP A 321 -13.85 21.65 19.39
C ASP A 321 -14.71 20.98 18.30
N ILE A 322 -15.48 21.81 17.57
CA ILE A 322 -16.37 21.33 16.50
C ILE A 322 -15.52 20.90 15.29
N ILE A 323 -14.49 21.68 14.96
CA ILE A 323 -13.56 21.35 13.86
C ILE A 323 -12.78 20.06 14.17
N GLU A 324 -12.34 19.89 15.43
CA GLU A 324 -11.64 18.69 15.87
C GLU A 324 -12.56 17.45 15.79
N LYS A 325 -13.78 17.61 16.26
CA LYS A 325 -14.79 16.55 16.24
C LYS A 325 -15.26 16.18 14.84
N ASN A 326 -15.38 17.15 13.95
CA ASN A 326 -15.68 16.91 12.53
C ASN A 326 -14.56 16.12 11.85
N LYS A 327 -13.31 16.38 12.20
CA LYS A 327 -12.15 15.64 11.71
C LYS A 327 -12.20 14.18 12.16
N GLU A 328 -12.53 13.94 13.43
CA GLU A 328 -12.68 12.59 14.00
C GLU A 328 -13.78 11.80 13.28
N LEU A 329 -14.96 12.43 13.11
CA LEU A 329 -16.09 11.83 12.41
C LEU A 329 -15.78 11.55 10.94
N GLY A 330 -15.05 12.45 10.29
CA GLY A 330 -14.58 12.26 8.90
C GLY A 330 -13.72 11.02 8.75
N THR A 331 -12.79 10.81 9.69
CA THR A 331 -11.95 9.62 9.73
C THR A 331 -12.78 8.34 9.94
N ASN A 332 -13.76 8.41 10.83
CA ASN A 332 -14.64 7.28 11.08
C ASN A 332 -15.53 6.94 9.87
N LYS A 333 -16.00 7.96 9.16
CA LYS A 333 -16.75 7.79 7.90
C LYS A 333 -15.93 7.03 6.86
N ILE A 334 -14.68 7.48 6.61
CA ILE A 334 -13.78 6.84 5.65
C ILE A 334 -13.58 5.36 6.00
N ARG A 335 -13.39 5.05 7.30
CA ARG A 335 -13.27 3.66 7.75
C ARG A 335 -14.51 2.84 7.40
N LYS A 336 -15.70 3.41 7.63
CA LYS A 336 -16.99 2.73 7.34
C LYS A 336 -17.24 2.57 5.84
N GLU A 337 -16.82 3.52 5.03
CA GLU A 337 -16.86 3.41 3.56
C GLU A 337 -15.94 2.30 3.04
N GLN A 338 -14.77 2.12 3.70
CA GLN A 338 -13.88 1.01 3.42
C GLN A 338 -14.51 -0.35 3.78
N GLU A 339 -15.14 -0.44 4.97
CA GLU A 339 -15.88 -1.63 5.38
C GLU A 339 -16.99 -1.98 4.38
N LEU A 340 -17.73 -0.98 3.91
CA LEU A 340 -18.77 -1.14 2.89
C LEU A 340 -18.20 -1.63 1.56
N SER A 341 -17.05 -1.06 1.16
CA SER A 341 -16.38 -1.46 -0.08
C SER A 341 -15.96 -2.93 -0.05
N ASN A 342 -15.37 -3.34 1.08
CA ASN A 342 -14.95 -4.73 1.29
C ASN A 342 -16.17 -5.66 1.26
N LEU A 343 -17.23 -5.29 1.95
CA LEU A 343 -18.46 -6.08 1.98
C LEU A 343 -19.11 -6.23 0.60
N ARG A 344 -19.10 -5.16 -0.19
CA ARG A 344 -19.58 -5.21 -1.59
C ARG A 344 -18.74 -6.14 -2.45
N TYR A 345 -17.41 -6.11 -2.21
CA TYR A 345 -16.50 -7.03 -2.89
C TYR A 345 -16.82 -8.49 -2.50
N ASP A 346 -16.97 -8.78 -1.22
CA ASP A 346 -17.27 -10.13 -0.72
C ASP A 346 -18.61 -10.65 -1.28
N ILE A 347 -19.61 -9.80 -1.29
CA ILE A 347 -20.93 -10.12 -1.90
C ILE A 347 -20.78 -10.40 -3.40
N ALA A 348 -20.02 -9.55 -4.10
CA ALA A 348 -19.80 -9.72 -5.53
C ALA A 348 -19.04 -11.02 -5.83
N GLU A 349 -18.05 -11.35 -5.01
CA GLU A 349 -17.29 -12.60 -5.17
C GLU A 349 -18.15 -13.83 -4.88
N CYS A 350 -18.94 -13.81 -3.81
CA CYS A 350 -19.89 -14.88 -3.53
C CYS A 350 -20.87 -15.07 -4.71
N ASN A 351 -21.44 -13.98 -5.23
CA ASN A 351 -22.35 -14.02 -6.35
C ASN A 351 -21.66 -14.52 -7.64
N ARG A 352 -20.40 -14.11 -7.86
CA ARG A 352 -19.60 -14.58 -9.00
C ARG A 352 -19.42 -16.11 -8.96
N VAL A 353 -19.08 -16.63 -7.77
CA VAL A 353 -18.90 -18.07 -7.57
C VAL A 353 -20.22 -18.80 -7.75
N ILE A 354 -21.31 -18.29 -7.15
CA ILE A 354 -22.66 -18.85 -7.29
C ILE A 354 -23.03 -18.96 -8.78
N ASN A 355 -22.96 -17.84 -9.50
CA ASN A 355 -23.32 -17.79 -10.92
C ASN A 355 -22.46 -18.73 -11.77
N SER A 356 -21.15 -18.78 -11.48
CA SER A 356 -20.23 -19.68 -12.16
C SER A 356 -20.59 -21.14 -11.94
N LYS A 357 -20.93 -21.49 -10.69
CA LYS A 357 -21.26 -22.87 -10.32
C LYS A 357 -22.66 -23.25 -10.79
N GLU A 358 -23.61 -22.35 -10.79
CA GLU A 358 -24.95 -22.60 -11.39
C GLU A 358 -24.85 -22.83 -12.90
N ALA A 359 -24.00 -22.07 -13.61
CA ALA A 359 -23.72 -22.31 -15.02
C ALA A 359 -23.01 -23.67 -15.25
N GLU A 360 -22.10 -24.05 -14.34
CA GLU A 360 -21.47 -25.39 -14.36
C GLU A 360 -22.50 -26.51 -14.18
N ILE A 361 -23.40 -26.36 -13.22
CA ILE A 361 -24.51 -27.30 -12.98
C ILE A 361 -25.39 -27.42 -14.23
N GLN A 362 -25.71 -26.31 -14.87
CA GLN A 362 -26.50 -26.32 -16.09
C GLN A 362 -25.82 -27.13 -17.20
N ARG A 363 -24.52 -26.86 -17.44
CA ARG A 363 -23.72 -27.60 -18.42
C ARG A 363 -23.64 -29.09 -18.11
N LEU A 364 -23.42 -29.42 -16.82
CA LEU A 364 -23.36 -30.81 -16.36
C LEU A 364 -24.73 -31.53 -16.57
N ASN A 365 -25.84 -30.85 -16.34
CA ASN A 365 -27.17 -31.39 -16.59
C ASN A 365 -27.41 -31.63 -18.08
N GLU A 366 -26.92 -30.75 -18.95
CA GLU A 366 -26.97 -30.97 -20.41
C GLU A 366 -26.11 -32.16 -20.82
N GLU A 367 -24.91 -32.27 -20.22
CA GLU A 367 -24.04 -33.43 -20.45
C GLU A 367 -24.65 -34.71 -19.93
N ARG A 368 -25.27 -34.70 -18.75
CA ARG A 368 -26.02 -35.81 -18.18
C ARG A 368 -27.12 -36.30 -19.17
N THR A 369 -27.88 -35.35 -19.68
CA THR A 369 -28.97 -35.65 -20.64
C THR A 369 -28.44 -36.29 -21.91
N LYS A 370 -27.30 -35.80 -22.41
CA LYS A 370 -26.62 -36.40 -23.57
C LYS A 370 -26.19 -37.83 -23.29
N TRP A 371 -25.56 -38.07 -22.14
CA TRP A 371 -25.17 -39.43 -21.76
C TRP A 371 -26.35 -40.35 -21.49
N GLN A 372 -27.42 -39.83 -20.91
CA GLN A 372 -28.64 -40.61 -20.71
C GLN A 372 -29.26 -41.08 -22.03
N SER A 373 -29.25 -40.22 -23.05
CA SER A 373 -29.84 -40.51 -24.35
C SER A 373 -28.97 -41.39 -25.25
N GLN A 374 -27.67 -41.54 -24.90
CA GLN A 374 -26.80 -42.41 -25.71
C GLN A 374 -27.21 -43.88 -25.62
N VAL A 375 -27.33 -44.49 -26.75
CA VAL A 375 -27.62 -45.93 -26.91
C VAL A 375 -26.40 -46.56 -27.56
N TRP A 376 -26.10 -47.74 -27.16
CA TRP A 376 -25.00 -48.47 -27.76
C TRP A 376 -25.32 -48.71 -29.26
N ASN A 377 -24.43 -48.26 -30.12
CA ASN A 377 -24.55 -48.43 -31.59
C ASN A 377 -23.26 -49.04 -32.16
N GLY A 378 -22.60 -49.86 -31.37
CA GLY A 378 -21.38 -50.54 -31.80
C GLY A 378 -21.70 -51.57 -32.93
N ASP A 379 -20.71 -51.77 -33.79
CA ASP A 379 -20.81 -52.70 -34.88
C ASP A 379 -20.85 -54.10 -34.33
N GLU A 380 -21.87 -54.85 -34.72
CA GLU A 380 -22.04 -56.23 -34.31
C GLU A 380 -21.17 -57.21 -35.10
N ASN A 381 -20.41 -56.64 -36.05
CA ASN A 381 -19.51 -57.42 -36.89
C ASN A 381 -18.05 -57.16 -36.57
N CYS A 382 -17.20 -58.14 -36.77
CA CYS A 382 -15.76 -57.98 -36.54
C CYS A 382 -15.14 -57.04 -37.61
N PRO A 383 -14.48 -55.98 -37.25
CA PRO A 383 -13.90 -55.02 -38.21
C PRO A 383 -12.73 -55.62 -39.04
N ALA A 384 -12.17 -56.75 -38.62
CA ALA A 384 -11.11 -57.44 -39.35
C ALA A 384 -11.52 -58.45 -40.32
N CYS A 385 -12.66 -59.17 -40.11
CA CYS A 385 -13.08 -60.28 -40.96
C CYS A 385 -14.57 -60.22 -41.42
N GLY A 386 -15.33 -59.21 -40.97
CA GLY A 386 -16.73 -58.99 -41.39
C GLY A 386 -17.75 -59.97 -40.82
N GLN A 387 -17.33 -61.00 -40.09
CA GLN A 387 -18.26 -61.99 -39.49
C GLN A 387 -18.90 -61.36 -38.21
N ARG A 388 -20.15 -61.76 -37.97
CA ARG A 388 -20.88 -61.37 -36.80
C ARG A 388 -20.12 -61.87 -35.54
N LEU A 389 -19.85 -60.98 -34.64
CA LEU A 389 -19.20 -61.33 -33.38
C LEU A 389 -20.06 -62.27 -32.54
N PRO A 390 -19.48 -63.22 -31.81
CA PRO A 390 -20.22 -64.06 -30.88
C PRO A 390 -21.08 -63.20 -29.94
N GLU A 391 -22.25 -63.73 -29.61
CA GLU A 391 -23.27 -63.00 -28.85
C GLU A 391 -22.75 -62.55 -27.47
N ASP A 392 -21.92 -63.38 -26.86
CA ASP A 392 -21.24 -63.11 -25.63
C ASP A 392 -20.25 -61.88 -25.70
N ARG A 393 -19.60 -61.70 -26.86
CA ARG A 393 -18.75 -60.56 -27.16
C ARG A 393 -19.52 -59.27 -27.39
N ILE A 394 -20.68 -59.43 -28.06
CA ILE A 394 -21.57 -58.28 -28.26
C ILE A 394 -22.18 -57.84 -26.90
N GLU A 395 -22.60 -58.83 -26.11
CA GLU A 395 -23.11 -58.54 -24.76
C GLU A 395 -22.07 -57.95 -23.86
N GLN A 396 -20.84 -58.46 -23.89
CA GLN A 396 -19.72 -57.87 -23.16
C GLN A 396 -19.45 -56.42 -23.57
N SER A 397 -19.52 -56.13 -24.88
CA SER A 397 -19.33 -54.77 -25.38
C SER A 397 -20.49 -53.86 -25.00
N LYS A 398 -21.73 -54.35 -25.04
CA LYS A 398 -22.91 -53.66 -24.55
C LYS A 398 -22.83 -53.43 -23.03
N ALA A 399 -22.41 -54.45 -22.29
CA ALA A 399 -22.22 -54.35 -20.84
C ALA A 399 -21.13 -53.34 -20.51
N LYS A 400 -20.01 -53.37 -21.24
CA LYS A 400 -18.91 -52.41 -21.06
C LYS A 400 -19.34 -50.97 -21.40
N PHE A 401 -20.10 -50.78 -22.49
CA PHE A 401 -20.68 -49.49 -22.82
C PHE A 401 -21.63 -49.01 -21.73
N ASN A 402 -22.52 -49.86 -21.25
CA ASN A 402 -23.47 -49.50 -20.19
C ASN A 402 -22.74 -49.18 -18.88
N SER A 403 -21.70 -49.92 -18.56
CA SER A 403 -20.89 -49.65 -17.42
C SER A 403 -20.17 -48.28 -17.50
N ILE A 404 -19.57 -47.99 -18.67
CA ILE A 404 -18.98 -46.67 -18.93
C ILE A 404 -20.04 -45.56 -18.82
N LYS A 405 -21.22 -45.80 -19.39
CA LYS A 405 -22.36 -44.89 -19.32
C LYS A 405 -22.76 -44.61 -17.86
N VAL A 406 -22.93 -45.68 -17.06
CA VAL A 406 -23.30 -45.56 -15.66
C VAL A 406 -22.25 -44.77 -14.89
N SER A 407 -20.99 -45.13 -15.03
CA SER A 407 -19.90 -44.46 -14.34
C SER A 407 -19.73 -43.00 -14.78
N LYS A 408 -20.00 -42.69 -16.06
CA LYS A 408 -20.03 -41.29 -16.51
C LYS A 408 -21.17 -40.51 -15.88
N LEU A 409 -22.34 -41.12 -15.81
CA LEU A 409 -23.51 -40.51 -15.18
C LEU A 409 -23.27 -40.27 -13.67
N GLU A 410 -22.68 -41.27 -12.99
CA GLU A 410 -22.31 -41.14 -11.56
C GLU A 410 -21.28 -40.01 -11.32
N THR A 411 -20.31 -39.91 -12.25
CA THR A 411 -19.33 -38.80 -12.16
C THR A 411 -19.99 -37.45 -12.35
N ILE A 412 -20.87 -37.34 -13.34
CA ILE A 412 -21.60 -36.09 -13.61
C ILE A 412 -22.50 -35.74 -12.42
N GLU A 413 -23.22 -36.75 -11.89
CA GLU A 413 -24.10 -36.54 -10.73
C GLU A 413 -23.31 -36.05 -9.51
N LYS A 414 -22.14 -36.63 -9.25
CA LYS A 414 -21.27 -36.19 -8.21
C LYS A 414 -20.81 -34.75 -8.42
N ASN A 415 -20.35 -34.42 -9.63
CA ASN A 415 -19.89 -33.07 -9.94
C ASN A 415 -21.02 -32.03 -9.80
N ILE A 416 -22.26 -32.43 -10.11
CA ILE A 416 -23.44 -31.58 -9.87
C ILE A 416 -23.62 -31.34 -8.37
N VAL A 417 -23.50 -32.39 -7.55
CA VAL A 417 -23.62 -32.29 -6.11
C VAL A 417 -22.50 -31.38 -5.54
N ASP A 418 -21.26 -31.59 -6.01
CA ASP A 418 -20.12 -30.80 -5.55
C ASP A 418 -20.29 -29.31 -5.94
N ALA A 419 -20.74 -29.07 -7.17
CA ALA A 419 -21.05 -27.71 -7.62
C ALA A 419 -22.25 -27.13 -6.86
N GLN A 420 -23.26 -27.93 -6.53
CA GLN A 420 -24.40 -27.50 -5.74
C GLN A 420 -23.98 -27.16 -4.32
N ASN A 421 -23.13 -27.97 -3.69
CA ASN A 421 -22.58 -27.70 -2.38
C ASN A 421 -21.82 -26.37 -2.37
N ALA A 422 -21.00 -26.11 -3.41
CA ALA A 422 -20.29 -24.86 -3.52
C ALA A 422 -21.24 -23.65 -3.68
N VAL A 423 -22.36 -23.84 -4.38
CA VAL A 423 -23.43 -22.82 -4.46
C VAL A 423 -24.03 -22.58 -3.08
N ASP A 424 -24.37 -23.66 -2.38
CA ASP A 424 -25.05 -23.58 -1.08
C ASP A 424 -24.11 -22.98 -0.01
N GLU A 425 -22.83 -23.37 -0.03
CA GLU A 425 -21.81 -22.76 0.83
C GLU A 425 -21.65 -21.24 0.60
N ASN A 426 -21.64 -20.83 -0.67
CA ASN A 426 -21.51 -19.41 -0.96
C ASN A 426 -22.83 -18.65 -0.72
N LYS A 427 -23.98 -19.30 -0.88
CA LYS A 427 -25.27 -18.75 -0.44
C LYS A 427 -25.32 -18.60 1.09
N GLN A 428 -24.78 -19.58 1.83
CA GLN A 428 -24.66 -19.47 3.28
C GLN A 428 -23.69 -18.34 3.69
N LYS A 429 -22.53 -18.26 3.04
CA LYS A 429 -21.60 -17.15 3.27
C LYS A 429 -22.26 -15.81 2.99
N LEU A 430 -22.97 -15.71 1.88
CA LEU A 430 -23.70 -14.50 1.49
C LEU A 430 -24.77 -14.13 2.53
N ALA A 431 -25.45 -15.14 3.08
CA ALA A 431 -26.47 -14.92 4.13
C ALA A 431 -25.87 -14.54 5.49
N MET A 432 -24.59 -14.86 5.72
CA MET A 432 -23.88 -14.48 6.95
C MET A 432 -23.25 -13.09 6.87
N LEU A 433 -23.15 -12.54 5.68
CA LEU A 433 -22.61 -11.19 5.53
C LEU A 433 -23.59 -10.17 6.10
N PRO A 434 -23.09 -9.19 6.77
CA PRO A 434 -23.94 -8.13 7.31
C PRO A 434 -24.69 -7.43 6.17
N ALA A 435 -25.91 -7.01 6.44
CA ALA A 435 -26.68 -6.28 5.44
C ALA A 435 -25.97 -4.96 5.11
N ILE A 436 -25.75 -4.74 3.83
CA ILE A 436 -25.16 -3.49 3.31
C ILE A 436 -25.87 -2.27 3.89
N GLU A 437 -27.19 -2.35 3.97
CA GLU A 437 -28.05 -1.29 4.50
C GLU A 437 -27.70 -0.87 5.94
N ASN A 438 -27.12 -1.78 6.75
CA ASN A 438 -26.71 -1.43 8.10
C ASN A 438 -25.48 -0.51 8.07
N ILE A 439 -24.49 -0.85 7.26
CA ILE A 439 -23.27 -0.01 7.13
C ILE A 439 -23.61 1.30 6.41
N GLU A 440 -24.50 1.25 5.41
CA GLU A 440 -24.98 2.46 4.73
C GLU A 440 -25.76 3.37 5.68
N LYS A 441 -26.55 2.80 6.59
CA LYS A 441 -27.21 3.57 7.65
C LYS A 441 -26.20 4.18 8.62
N GLU A 442 -25.15 3.43 8.99
CA GLU A 442 -24.09 3.97 9.84
C GLU A 442 -23.35 5.13 9.15
N ILE A 443 -23.00 4.96 7.86
CA ILE A 443 -22.40 6.02 7.06
C ILE A 443 -23.32 7.23 6.94
N SER A 444 -24.61 6.97 6.72
CA SER A 444 -25.64 8.03 6.66
C SER A 444 -25.76 8.75 7.99
N ALA A 445 -25.77 8.00 9.09
CA ALA A 445 -25.81 8.57 10.44
C ALA A 445 -24.58 9.44 10.73
N ILE A 446 -23.38 8.94 10.43
CA ILE A 446 -22.14 9.71 10.58
C ILE A 446 -22.17 10.96 9.66
N THR A 447 -22.67 10.80 8.42
CA THR A 447 -22.80 11.92 7.49
C THR A 447 -23.77 12.97 8.01
N THR A 448 -24.86 12.53 8.63
CA THR A 448 -25.82 13.41 9.29
C THR A 448 -25.17 14.13 10.47
N GLN A 449 -24.44 13.39 11.31
CA GLN A 449 -23.70 13.97 12.43
C GLN A 449 -22.68 15.01 12.00
N ILE A 450 -21.95 14.74 10.89
CA ILE A 450 -21.02 15.71 10.30
C ILE A 450 -21.79 16.95 9.85
N LYS A 451 -22.92 16.76 9.17
CA LYS A 451 -23.76 17.85 8.70
C LYS A 451 -24.38 18.64 9.85
N ASP A 452 -24.83 17.93 10.88
CA ASP A 452 -25.39 18.55 12.09
C ASP A 452 -24.30 19.34 12.83
N LEU A 453 -23.12 18.76 13.00
CA LEU A 453 -21.96 19.46 13.57
C LEU A 453 -21.53 20.65 12.72
N GLN A 454 -21.56 20.54 11.40
CA GLN A 454 -21.31 21.67 10.52
C GLN A 454 -22.38 22.75 10.62
N SER A 455 -23.63 22.32 10.84
CA SER A 455 -24.74 23.27 11.07
C SER A 455 -24.68 23.94 12.45
N THR A 456 -23.95 23.34 13.38
CA THR A 456 -23.69 23.91 14.73
C THR A 456 -22.42 24.75 14.77
N LEU A 457 -21.68 24.82 13.66
CA LEU A 457 -20.63 25.81 13.54
C LEU A 457 -21.23 27.19 13.86
N VAL A 458 -20.87 27.68 14.99
CA VAL A 458 -21.32 28.98 15.40
C VAL A 458 -20.72 29.98 14.42
N THR A 459 -21.56 30.55 13.59
CA THR A 459 -21.16 31.74 12.88
C THR A 459 -20.91 32.76 13.97
N ALA A 460 -19.64 33.04 14.19
CA ALA A 460 -19.30 34.12 15.10
C ALA A 460 -19.63 35.46 14.46
N ASP A 461 -20.86 35.61 14.10
CA ASP A 461 -21.39 36.90 13.69
C ASP A 461 -21.91 37.68 14.90
N VAL A 462 -21.11 37.57 15.96
CA VAL A 462 -21.36 38.35 17.19
C VAL A 462 -20.40 39.52 17.14
N ASP A 463 -20.99 40.67 17.06
CA ASP A 463 -20.25 41.91 17.07
C ASP A 463 -19.55 42.13 18.42
N MET A 464 -18.44 42.82 18.39
CA MET A 464 -17.72 43.30 19.57
C MET A 464 -18.69 44.03 20.52
N PRO A 465 -18.55 43.83 21.83
CA PRO A 465 -19.41 44.53 22.77
C PRO A 465 -19.51 46.02 22.50
N ASN A 466 -20.71 46.52 22.42
CA ASN A 466 -21.04 47.91 22.10
C ASN A 466 -20.71 48.35 20.64
N TYR A 467 -20.30 47.46 19.76
CA TYR A 467 -20.03 47.81 18.35
C TYR A 467 -21.22 48.44 17.67
N VAL A 468 -22.37 47.73 17.72
CA VAL A 468 -23.62 48.18 17.07
C VAL A 468 -24.05 49.54 17.60
N VAL A 469 -23.98 49.72 18.92
CA VAL A 469 -24.35 51.00 19.56
C VAL A 469 -23.42 52.11 19.12
N LYS A 470 -22.13 51.90 19.20
CA LYS A 470 -21.14 52.91 18.76
C LYS A 470 -21.24 53.22 17.28
N LYS A 471 -21.47 52.20 16.46
CA LYS A 471 -21.68 52.35 15.01
C LYS A 471 -22.89 53.21 14.74
N GLN A 472 -24.01 52.86 15.39
CA GLN A 472 -25.23 53.61 15.24
C GLN A 472 -25.11 55.04 15.69
N GLU A 473 -24.49 55.29 16.83
CA GLU A 473 -24.20 56.62 17.34
C GLU A 473 -23.42 57.48 16.34
N ILE A 474 -22.33 56.90 15.77
CA ILE A 474 -21.51 57.60 14.77
C ILE A 474 -22.33 57.83 13.45
N GLU A 475 -23.08 56.87 13.01
CA GLU A 475 -23.93 56.96 11.79
C GLU A 475 -25.06 58.00 11.98
N GLU A 476 -25.68 58.04 13.17
CA GLU A 476 -26.70 59.05 13.48
C GLU A 476 -26.11 60.44 13.57
N GLU A 477 -24.89 60.56 14.14
CA GLU A 477 -24.17 61.83 14.22
C GLU A 477 -23.75 62.34 12.82
N ILE A 478 -23.30 61.43 11.94
CA ILE A 478 -23.01 61.72 10.55
C ILE A 478 -24.27 62.22 9.84
N ALA A 479 -25.42 61.53 10.04
CA ALA A 479 -26.71 61.91 9.45
C ALA A 479 -27.21 63.26 9.93
N SER A 480 -27.07 63.52 11.22
CA SER A 480 -27.41 64.82 11.80
C SER A 480 -26.59 65.99 11.22
N LYS A 481 -25.27 65.77 11.07
CA LYS A 481 -24.36 66.75 10.49
C LYS A 481 -24.62 66.98 9.02
N GLN A 482 -25.02 65.96 8.28
CA GLN A 482 -25.42 66.06 6.85
C GLN A 482 -26.69 66.87 6.66
N GLN A 483 -27.66 66.74 7.57
CA GLN A 483 -28.87 67.52 7.54
C GLN A 483 -28.65 69.00 7.85
N GLU A 484 -27.79 69.28 8.82
CA GLU A 484 -27.33 70.63 9.18
C GLU A 484 -26.65 71.31 7.98
N GLN A 485 -25.73 70.57 7.30
CA GLN A 485 -25.07 71.05 6.09
C GLN A 485 -26.04 71.40 4.97
N SER A 486 -27.10 70.55 4.80
CA SER A 486 -28.11 70.81 3.76
C SER A 486 -28.92 72.04 4.01
N ARG A 487 -29.22 72.34 5.32
CA ARG A 487 -29.99 73.55 5.69
C ARG A 487 -29.19 74.83 5.41
N LEU A 488 -27.88 74.82 5.74
CA LEU A 488 -26.99 75.97 5.51
C LEU A 488 -26.80 76.30 4.01
N ASN A 489 -26.91 75.31 3.17
CA ASN A 489 -26.77 75.47 1.71
C ASN A 489 -27.99 76.12 1.01
N GLY A 490 -29.19 75.97 1.61
CA GLY A 490 -30.44 76.40 0.99
C GLY A 490 -30.75 77.95 1.08
N GLU A 491 -30.12 78.62 2.03
CA GLU A 491 -30.42 80.02 2.35
C GLU A 491 -29.68 81.07 1.49
N GLN A 492 -28.66 80.59 0.73
CA GLN A 492 -27.67 81.50 0.11
C GLN A 492 -27.60 81.47 -1.44
N GLU A 493 -28.50 80.76 -2.09
CA GLU A 493 -28.47 80.53 -3.54
C GLU A 493 -28.60 81.78 -4.44
N LYS A 494 -29.14 82.85 -3.96
CA LYS A 494 -29.47 84.04 -4.84
C LYS A 494 -28.30 84.99 -5.05
N GLU A 495 -27.42 85.18 -4.09
CA GLU A 495 -26.30 86.16 -4.23
C GLU A 495 -25.08 85.49 -4.88
N VAL A 496 -25.05 84.18 -4.89
CA VAL A 496 -23.99 83.29 -5.39
C VAL A 496 -24.02 83.13 -6.93
N ALA A 497 -25.11 83.46 -7.60
CA ALA A 497 -25.29 83.16 -9.04
C ALA A 497 -24.24 83.86 -9.93
N GLU A 498 -23.93 85.12 -9.68
CA GLU A 498 -22.97 85.88 -10.48
C GLU A 498 -21.51 85.47 -10.16
N LEU A 499 -21.18 85.27 -8.88
CA LEU A 499 -19.91 84.74 -8.51
C LEU A 499 -19.73 83.27 -8.96
N ASN A 500 -20.82 82.53 -9.04
CA ASN A 500 -20.87 81.22 -9.60
C ASN A 500 -20.55 81.16 -11.09
N ARG A 501 -20.99 82.19 -11.90
CA ARG A 501 -20.65 82.21 -13.31
C ARG A 501 -19.13 82.40 -13.54
N GLN A 502 -18.51 83.31 -12.83
CA GLN A 502 -17.06 83.49 -12.85
C GLN A 502 -16.34 82.25 -12.31
N ARG A 503 -16.88 81.65 -11.25
CA ARG A 503 -16.40 80.39 -10.73
C ARG A 503 -16.53 79.24 -11.74
N ASP A 504 -17.60 79.25 -12.59
CA ASP A 504 -17.83 78.19 -13.55
C ASP A 504 -16.83 78.20 -14.71
N GLU A 505 -16.34 79.40 -15.08
CA GLU A 505 -15.22 79.59 -16.01
C GLU A 505 -13.91 78.99 -15.44
N TYR A 506 -13.64 79.23 -14.13
CA TYR A 506 -12.51 78.59 -13.43
C TYR A 506 -12.75 77.12 -13.19
N LYS A 507 -13.99 76.70 -13.04
CA LYS A 507 -14.30 75.27 -12.91
C LYS A 507 -13.97 74.46 -14.16
N VAL A 508 -14.20 75.05 -15.36
CA VAL A 508 -13.80 74.37 -16.60
C VAL A 508 -12.29 74.19 -16.66
N GLN A 509 -11.53 75.16 -16.13
CA GLN A 509 -10.09 75.02 -16.02
C GLN A 509 -9.73 74.05 -14.92
N LEU A 510 -10.44 74.06 -13.78
CA LEU A 510 -10.27 73.10 -12.66
C LEU A 510 -10.63 71.66 -13.09
N GLU A 511 -11.73 71.51 -13.89
CA GLU A 511 -12.10 70.19 -14.40
C GLU A 511 -10.99 69.58 -15.27
N ASN A 512 -10.33 70.44 -16.07
CA ASN A 512 -9.19 69.96 -16.85
C ASN A 512 -8.00 69.62 -15.96
N CYS A 513 -7.69 70.42 -14.92
CA CYS A 513 -6.67 70.06 -13.95
C CYS A 513 -7.08 68.85 -13.12
N GLN A 514 -8.35 68.83 -12.68
CA GLN A 514 -8.91 67.70 -11.94
C GLN A 514 -8.86 66.41 -12.75
N ARG A 515 -9.14 66.47 -14.07
CA ARG A 515 -9.02 65.33 -14.96
C ARG A 515 -7.59 64.76 -14.96
N TYR A 516 -6.57 65.58 -14.94
CA TYR A 516 -5.18 65.11 -14.80
C TYR A 516 -4.92 64.54 -13.42
N ILE A 517 -5.44 65.21 -12.37
CA ILE A 517 -5.32 64.74 -10.98
C ILE A 517 -6.10 63.45 -10.82
N ASP A 518 -7.27 63.27 -11.41
CA ASP A 518 -8.07 62.08 -11.37
C ASP A 518 -7.39 60.91 -12.10
N ILE A 519 -6.75 61.22 -13.25
CA ILE A 519 -5.91 60.23 -13.93
C ILE A 519 -4.76 59.79 -13.01
N TYR A 520 -4.08 60.75 -12.36
CA TYR A 520 -3.01 60.49 -11.42
C TYR A 520 -3.53 59.71 -10.21
N ASN A 521 -4.65 60.10 -9.62
CA ASN A 521 -5.27 59.42 -8.51
C ASN A 521 -5.76 58.00 -8.87
N LYS A 522 -6.27 57.85 -10.11
CA LYS A 522 -6.60 56.55 -10.65
C LYS A 522 -5.34 55.68 -10.76
N ASP A 523 -4.23 56.28 -11.21
CA ASP A 523 -2.96 55.59 -11.28
C ASP A 523 -2.44 55.24 -9.85
N ILE A 524 -2.59 56.14 -8.89
CA ILE A 524 -2.29 55.87 -7.47
C ILE A 524 -3.24 54.79 -6.89
N ALA A 525 -4.54 54.88 -7.17
CA ALA A 525 -5.47 53.84 -6.74
C ALA A 525 -5.14 52.50 -7.37
N THR A 526 -4.66 52.55 -8.62
CA THR A 526 -4.16 51.36 -9.30
C THR A 526 -2.88 50.85 -8.63
N ASP A 527 -1.97 51.75 -8.22
CA ASP A 527 -0.77 51.38 -7.43
C ASP A 527 -1.14 50.77 -6.09
N ARG A 528 -2.06 51.38 -5.35
CA ARG A 528 -2.57 50.77 -4.10
C ARG A 528 -3.14 49.40 -4.37
N ARG A 529 -3.92 49.26 -5.42
CA ARG A 529 -4.47 47.93 -5.75
C ARG A 529 -3.38 46.94 -6.14
N ILE A 530 -2.34 47.42 -6.80
CA ILE A 530 -1.14 46.63 -7.09
C ILE A 530 -0.44 46.23 -5.76
N GLU A 531 -0.28 47.18 -4.82
CA GLU A 531 0.28 46.90 -3.50
C GLU A 531 -0.54 45.87 -2.73
N GLU A 532 -1.87 46.07 -2.65
CA GLU A 532 -2.77 45.07 -2.03
C GLU A 532 -2.65 43.70 -2.68
N LEU A 533 -2.58 43.64 -4.00
CA LEU A 533 -2.39 42.40 -4.73
C LEU A 533 -0.99 41.81 -4.50
N GLN A 534 0.04 42.68 -4.33
CA GLN A 534 1.38 42.24 -3.95
C GLN A 534 1.41 41.68 -2.54
N GLU A 535 0.70 42.29 -1.60
CA GLU A 535 0.56 41.76 -0.24
C GLU A 535 -0.16 40.42 -0.26
N GLN A 536 -1.28 40.30 -1.01
CA GLN A 536 -1.97 39.05 -1.20
C GLN A 536 -1.07 38.00 -1.87
N LEU A 537 -0.26 38.42 -2.85
CA LEU A 537 0.71 37.55 -3.50
C LEU A 537 1.73 37.03 -2.52
N ILE A 538 2.24 37.92 -1.65
CA ILE A 538 3.20 37.53 -0.59
C ILE A 538 2.55 36.57 0.41
N GLU A 539 1.33 36.87 0.85
CA GLU A 539 0.59 36.02 1.78
C GLU A 539 0.32 34.64 1.17
N LYS A 540 -0.23 34.63 -0.05
CA LYS A 540 -0.50 33.37 -0.78
C LYS A 540 0.77 32.59 -1.13
N SER A 541 1.85 33.30 -1.43
CA SER A 541 3.16 32.69 -1.64
C SER A 541 3.71 32.07 -0.34
N LYS A 542 3.46 32.70 0.82
CA LYS A 542 3.81 32.10 2.13
C LYS A 542 2.97 30.86 2.41
N GLU A 543 1.66 30.90 2.14
CA GLU A 543 0.78 29.74 2.28
C GLU A 543 1.23 28.60 1.34
N LEU A 544 1.56 28.94 0.09
CA LEU A 544 2.09 28.01 -0.91
C LEU A 544 3.38 27.37 -0.40
N SER A 545 4.36 28.21 0.00
CA SER A 545 5.64 27.73 0.53
C SER A 545 5.46 26.87 1.79
N LYS A 546 4.47 27.20 2.63
CA LYS A 546 4.14 26.39 3.80
C LYS A 546 3.57 25.02 3.39
N ALA A 547 2.65 25.00 2.41
CA ALA A 547 2.07 23.75 1.92
C ALA A 547 3.12 22.89 1.20
N GLU A 548 3.97 23.52 0.38
CA GLU A 548 5.11 22.85 -0.27
C GLU A 548 6.08 22.27 0.76
N ARG A 549 6.40 23.07 1.79
CA ARG A 549 7.25 22.61 2.90
C ARG A 549 6.63 21.43 3.65
N LEU A 550 5.31 21.46 3.90
CA LEU A 550 4.63 20.35 4.56
C LEU A 550 4.64 19.09 3.67
N CYS A 551 4.43 19.23 2.36
CA CYS A 551 4.62 18.12 1.42
C CYS A 551 6.04 17.57 1.48
N ALA A 552 7.04 18.44 1.41
CA ALA A 552 8.44 18.07 1.46
C ALA A 552 8.81 17.41 2.80
N LEU A 553 8.30 17.92 3.93
CA LEU A 553 8.53 17.33 5.25
C LEU A 553 7.89 15.93 5.36
N ILE A 554 6.70 15.73 4.79
CA ILE A 554 6.06 14.40 4.76
C ILE A 554 6.86 13.45 3.88
N ASP A 555 7.32 13.90 2.73
CA ASP A 555 8.16 13.10 1.84
C ASP A 555 9.49 12.75 2.50
N ASP A 556 10.11 13.71 3.17
CA ASP A 556 11.35 13.52 3.92
C ASP A 556 11.16 12.61 5.14
N PHE A 557 10.04 12.74 5.87
CA PHE A 557 9.69 11.82 6.97
C PHE A 557 9.48 10.39 6.46
N ASN A 558 8.74 10.22 5.37
CA ASN A 558 8.55 8.91 4.74
C ASN A 558 9.87 8.33 4.25
N TYR A 559 10.77 9.19 3.76
CA TYR A 559 12.10 8.77 3.35
C TYR A 559 12.97 8.38 4.56
N ALA A 560 12.97 9.18 5.61
CA ALA A 560 13.68 8.85 6.85
C ALA A 560 13.15 7.54 7.45
N LYS A 561 11.82 7.40 7.52
CA LYS A 561 11.17 6.15 7.93
C LYS A 561 11.61 4.97 7.07
N ALA A 562 11.63 5.15 5.75
CA ALA A 562 12.04 4.12 4.83
C ALA A 562 13.52 3.74 5.03
N LEU A 563 14.39 4.74 5.24
CA LEU A 563 15.81 4.52 5.54
C LEU A 563 16.01 3.79 6.86
N GLU A 564 15.37 4.25 7.91
CA GLU A 564 15.49 3.60 9.22
C GLU A 564 14.95 2.17 9.21
N GLN A 565 13.80 1.96 8.56
CA GLN A 565 13.28 0.60 8.34
C GLN A 565 14.27 -0.24 7.54
N GLN A 566 14.89 0.34 6.53
CA GLN A 566 15.90 -0.35 5.73
C GLN A 566 17.14 -0.66 6.58
N GLU A 567 17.60 0.26 7.42
CA GLU A 567 18.73 0.05 8.33
C GLU A 567 18.40 -1.02 9.38
N GLU A 568 17.23 -0.92 10.07
CA GLU A 568 16.77 -1.94 11.00
C GLU A 568 16.72 -3.34 10.38
N ILE A 569 16.25 -3.41 9.13
CA ILE A 569 16.20 -4.64 8.36
C ILE A 569 17.63 -5.09 8.07
N ASN A 570 18.49 -4.21 7.56
CA ASN A 570 19.84 -4.54 7.13
C ASN A 570 20.76 -4.96 8.29
N ASP A 571 20.52 -4.44 9.50
CA ASP A 571 21.22 -4.85 10.72
C ASP A 571 20.99 -6.33 11.10
N LYS A 572 19.97 -6.95 10.53
CA LYS A 572 19.67 -8.38 10.78
C LYS A 572 20.39 -9.32 9.83
N PHE A 573 21.06 -8.78 8.83
CA PHE A 573 21.74 -9.53 7.79
C PHE A 573 23.24 -9.24 7.79
N GLU A 574 24.02 -10.29 7.76
CA GLU A 574 25.50 -10.19 7.76
C GLU A 574 26.06 -10.09 6.35
N TYR A 575 25.51 -10.85 5.42
CA TYR A 575 26.04 -11.03 4.07
C TYR A 575 25.27 -10.27 2.99
N VAL A 576 23.99 -10.03 3.20
CA VAL A 576 23.16 -9.28 2.25
C VAL A 576 22.78 -7.92 2.77
N GLU A 577 22.45 -7.04 1.85
CA GLU A 577 21.87 -5.72 2.09
C GLU A 577 20.62 -5.55 1.23
N TRP A 578 19.57 -5.04 1.83
CA TRP A 578 18.31 -4.77 1.14
C TRP A 578 18.21 -3.31 0.76
N GLN A 579 18.08 -3.03 -0.53
CA GLN A 579 17.68 -1.73 -1.01
C GLN A 579 16.17 -1.72 -1.21
N LEU A 580 15.43 -1.15 -0.24
CA LEU A 580 13.98 -1.17 -0.24
C LEU A 580 13.36 0.00 -0.99
N PHE A 581 14.15 1.04 -1.23
CA PHE A 581 13.71 2.28 -1.83
C PHE A 581 14.76 2.87 -2.77
N SER A 582 14.32 3.69 -3.70
CA SER A 582 15.17 4.55 -4.52
C SER A 582 14.52 5.92 -4.65
N LYS A 583 15.31 7.00 -4.69
CA LYS A 583 14.81 8.32 -5.06
C LYS A 583 14.59 8.40 -6.57
N ASN A 584 13.50 8.99 -6.98
CA ASN A 584 13.30 9.36 -8.38
C ASN A 584 14.22 10.52 -8.76
N LYS A 585 14.72 10.48 -9.99
CA LYS A 585 15.59 11.54 -10.53
C LYS A 585 14.78 12.77 -10.97
N GLY A 586 13.98 13.37 -10.17
CA GLY A 586 13.23 14.53 -10.63
C GLY A 586 12.23 15.14 -9.68
N ASP A 587 11.73 14.38 -8.71
CA ASP A 587 10.71 14.84 -7.78
C ASP A 587 10.95 14.45 -6.32
N ASP A 588 12.15 13.99 -5.99
CA ASP A 588 12.51 13.46 -4.65
C ASP A 588 11.54 12.42 -4.07
N SER A 589 10.57 11.97 -4.85
CA SER A 589 9.63 10.95 -4.41
C SER A 589 10.31 9.59 -4.26
N ILE A 590 9.84 8.82 -3.29
CA ILE A 590 10.34 7.48 -3.03
C ILE A 590 9.67 6.52 -4.02
N LYS A 591 10.50 5.80 -4.76
CA LYS A 591 10.04 4.66 -5.52
C LYS A 591 10.29 3.39 -4.73
N ASP A 592 9.26 2.62 -4.55
CA ASP A 592 9.34 1.30 -3.96
C ASP A 592 10.26 0.39 -4.76
N LYS A 593 11.20 -0.20 -4.08
CA LYS A 593 12.17 -1.15 -4.60
C LYS A 593 12.32 -2.27 -3.58
N CYS A 594 12.74 -3.43 -3.97
CA CYS A 594 13.19 -4.45 -3.05
C CYS A 594 14.28 -5.25 -3.79
N VAL A 595 15.51 -4.85 -3.60
CA VAL A 595 16.66 -5.46 -4.26
C VAL A 595 17.61 -5.97 -3.19
N CYS A 596 17.89 -7.24 -3.25
CA CYS A 596 18.91 -7.88 -2.42
C CYS A 596 20.29 -7.68 -3.06
N ILE A 597 21.19 -7.05 -2.35
CA ILE A 597 22.56 -6.75 -2.75
C ILE A 597 23.50 -7.61 -1.92
N ILE A 598 24.54 -8.13 -2.51
CA ILE A 598 25.56 -8.92 -1.83
C ILE A 598 26.68 -7.98 -1.36
N LYS A 599 26.92 -7.90 -0.05
CA LYS A 599 27.92 -6.99 0.53
C LYS A 599 29.35 -7.26 0.03
N ASP A 600 29.69 -8.52 -0.18
CA ASP A 600 31.04 -8.96 -0.55
C ASP A 600 31.32 -8.99 -2.06
N ASP A 601 30.34 -8.71 -2.90
CA ASP A 601 30.43 -8.91 -4.35
C ASP A 601 30.29 -7.58 -5.11
N ASN A 602 31.02 -6.55 -4.67
CA ASN A 602 31.03 -5.20 -5.27
C ASN A 602 29.63 -4.59 -5.48
N GLY A 603 28.67 -4.95 -4.63
CA GLY A 603 27.28 -4.47 -4.72
C GLY A 603 26.46 -5.14 -5.83
N ASN A 604 26.84 -6.30 -6.28
CA ASN A 604 26.03 -7.08 -7.21
C ASN A 604 24.71 -7.51 -6.56
N THR A 605 23.67 -7.53 -7.39
CA THR A 605 22.36 -8.01 -6.92
C THR A 605 22.37 -9.53 -6.80
N PHE A 606 21.46 -10.06 -5.98
CA PHE A 606 21.29 -11.50 -5.82
C PHE A 606 21.13 -12.23 -7.16
N GLU A 607 20.44 -11.64 -8.13
CA GLU A 607 20.26 -12.22 -9.46
C GLU A 607 21.51 -12.12 -10.32
N GLY A 608 22.28 -11.06 -10.15
CA GLY A 608 23.50 -10.78 -10.94
C GLY A 608 24.78 -11.45 -10.44
N THR A 609 24.73 -12.09 -9.25
CA THR A 609 25.91 -12.69 -8.64
C THR A 609 26.11 -14.16 -9.00
N ASN A 610 27.25 -14.72 -8.62
CA ASN A 610 27.58 -16.13 -8.81
C ASN A 610 26.80 -17.07 -7.86
N LYS A 611 26.84 -18.39 -8.13
CA LYS A 611 26.13 -19.40 -7.33
C LYS A 611 26.55 -19.42 -5.87
N ALA A 612 27.84 -19.31 -5.56
CA ALA A 612 28.33 -19.35 -4.18
C ALA A 612 27.80 -18.16 -3.36
N SER A 613 27.84 -16.95 -3.94
CA SER A 613 27.28 -15.77 -3.28
C SER A 613 25.77 -15.88 -3.09
N ARG A 614 25.02 -16.46 -4.04
CA ARG A 614 23.58 -16.73 -3.85
C ARG A 614 23.31 -17.71 -2.72
N ILE A 615 24.10 -18.76 -2.57
CA ILE A 615 23.95 -19.72 -1.47
C ILE A 615 24.23 -19.03 -0.15
N ASN A 616 25.32 -18.26 -0.02
CA ASN A 616 25.61 -17.51 1.19
C ASN A 616 24.48 -16.52 1.53
N ALA A 617 23.99 -15.80 0.54
CA ALA A 617 22.85 -14.91 0.70
C ALA A 617 21.58 -15.65 1.16
N THR A 618 21.30 -16.80 0.58
CA THR A 618 20.18 -17.67 1.00
C THR A 618 20.31 -18.07 2.47
N ILE A 619 21.51 -18.46 2.89
CA ILE A 619 21.77 -18.86 4.29
C ILE A 619 21.57 -17.67 5.23
N ASP A 620 22.10 -16.50 4.87
CA ASP A 620 21.96 -15.27 5.65
C ASP A 620 20.48 -14.89 5.84
N ILE A 621 19.72 -14.89 4.75
CA ILE A 621 18.31 -14.57 4.79
C ILE A 621 17.53 -15.56 5.64
N MET A 622 17.81 -16.85 5.48
CA MET A 622 17.17 -17.90 6.28
C MET A 622 17.51 -17.81 7.76
N ASN A 623 18.77 -17.50 8.09
CA ASN A 623 19.19 -17.28 9.47
C ASN A 623 18.40 -16.11 10.09
N ALA A 624 18.33 -14.99 9.38
CA ALA A 624 17.62 -13.80 9.85
C ALA A 624 16.13 -14.09 10.05
N PHE A 625 15.45 -14.74 9.09
CA PHE A 625 14.04 -15.10 9.19
C PHE A 625 13.76 -16.03 10.37
N ASN A 626 14.57 -17.05 10.53
CA ASN A 626 14.45 -17.99 11.64
C ASN A 626 14.68 -17.30 13.00
N LYS A 627 15.67 -16.42 13.08
CA LYS A 627 15.96 -15.63 14.28
C LYS A 627 14.81 -14.70 14.63
N ALA A 628 14.21 -14.03 13.62
CA ALA A 628 13.08 -13.14 13.84
C ALA A 628 11.85 -13.85 14.40
N LEU A 629 11.62 -15.08 13.98
CA LEU A 629 10.50 -15.90 14.44
C LEU A 629 10.88 -16.77 15.68
N ASN A 630 12.10 -16.62 16.18
CA ASN A 630 12.64 -17.47 17.24
C ASN A 630 12.40 -18.97 16.97
N CYS A 631 12.65 -19.39 15.75
CA CYS A 631 12.51 -20.78 15.33
C CYS A 631 13.79 -21.27 14.63
N LYS A 632 13.89 -22.57 14.43
CA LYS A 632 14.94 -23.19 13.63
C LYS A 632 14.27 -24.06 12.58
N SER A 633 14.28 -23.62 11.32
CA SER A 633 13.76 -24.41 10.21
C SER A 633 14.83 -25.36 9.66
N ILE A 634 14.44 -26.16 8.69
CA ILE A 634 15.36 -26.97 7.89
C ILE A 634 15.74 -26.17 6.66
N LEU A 635 17.02 -26.08 6.36
CA LEU A 635 17.52 -25.35 5.22
C LEU A 635 17.94 -26.31 4.09
N PHE A 636 17.21 -26.26 2.97
CA PHE A 636 17.61 -26.95 1.75
C PHE A 636 18.51 -26.02 0.92
N ILE A 637 19.73 -26.48 0.62
CA ILE A 637 20.69 -25.77 -0.23
C ILE A 637 20.79 -26.54 -1.56
N ASP A 638 20.13 -26.03 -2.57
CA ASP A 638 20.19 -26.57 -3.92
C ASP A 638 21.48 -26.08 -4.63
N ASP A 639 21.90 -26.79 -5.68
CA ASP A 639 23.11 -26.46 -6.44
C ASP A 639 24.36 -26.31 -5.56
N SER A 640 24.45 -27.07 -4.46
CA SER A 640 25.50 -26.92 -3.45
C SER A 640 26.91 -27.29 -3.96
N GLU A 641 27.04 -27.85 -5.15
CA GLU A 641 28.33 -27.98 -5.86
C GLU A 641 28.94 -26.62 -6.23
N GLY A 642 28.12 -25.56 -6.30
CA GLY A 642 28.59 -24.19 -6.58
C GLY A 642 29.32 -23.51 -5.43
N ILE A 643 29.36 -24.13 -4.23
CA ILE A 643 30.02 -23.56 -3.05
C ILE A 643 31.13 -24.51 -2.55
N THR A 644 32.28 -23.94 -2.31
CA THR A 644 33.43 -24.62 -1.68
C THR A 644 33.58 -24.16 -0.24
N ASN A 645 34.37 -24.89 0.56
CA ASN A 645 34.62 -24.50 1.95
C ASN A 645 35.22 -23.07 2.07
N ASP A 646 36.06 -22.67 1.11
CA ASP A 646 36.67 -21.34 1.07
C ASP A 646 35.64 -20.22 0.75
N ASN A 647 34.57 -20.57 0.03
CA ASN A 647 33.51 -19.65 -0.37
C ASN A 647 32.28 -19.71 0.52
N TYR A 648 32.28 -20.60 1.54
CA TYR A 648 31.21 -20.74 2.51
C TYR A 648 31.42 -19.73 3.64
N LYS A 649 30.91 -18.51 3.42
CA LYS A 649 31.18 -17.36 4.30
C LYS A 649 30.17 -17.22 5.43
N VAL A 650 28.92 -17.61 5.18
CA VAL A 650 27.84 -17.47 6.15
C VAL A 650 27.62 -18.80 6.88
N LYS A 651 27.76 -18.78 8.20
CA LYS A 651 27.49 -19.93 9.05
C LYS A 651 26.00 -19.99 9.41
N THR A 652 25.52 -21.20 9.70
CA THR A 652 24.15 -21.39 10.15
C THR A 652 24.08 -22.48 11.22
N ASP A 653 23.17 -22.26 12.18
CA ASP A 653 22.79 -23.26 13.21
C ASP A 653 21.55 -24.08 12.78
N LEU A 654 21.03 -23.79 11.58
CA LEU A 654 19.93 -24.56 11.02
C LEU A 654 20.43 -25.91 10.53
N GLN A 655 19.59 -26.94 10.68
CA GLN A 655 19.88 -28.22 10.06
C GLN A 655 19.88 -28.05 8.54
N THR A 656 21.03 -28.24 7.90
CA THR A 656 21.20 -28.09 6.45
C THR A 656 21.12 -29.41 5.73
N ILE A 657 20.42 -29.40 4.60
CA ILE A 657 20.39 -30.52 3.64
C ILE A 657 20.89 -29.98 2.30
N LYS A 658 22.13 -30.28 1.97
CA LYS A 658 22.78 -29.81 0.74
C LYS A 658 22.47 -30.78 -0.40
N LEU A 659 21.85 -30.29 -1.47
CA LEU A 659 21.61 -31.06 -2.70
C LEU A 659 22.76 -30.83 -3.65
N LYS A 660 23.54 -31.85 -3.94
CA LYS A 660 24.79 -31.73 -4.71
C LYS A 660 24.78 -32.58 -5.96
N VAL A 661 25.13 -32.00 -7.07
CA VAL A 661 25.32 -32.74 -8.33
C VAL A 661 26.71 -33.36 -8.37
N VAL A 662 26.74 -34.66 -8.61
CA VAL A 662 28.00 -35.44 -8.82
C VAL A 662 27.84 -36.22 -10.14
N GLU A 663 28.59 -35.84 -11.16
CA GLU A 663 28.37 -36.31 -12.54
C GLU A 663 28.47 -37.81 -12.74
N HIS A 664 29.28 -38.51 -11.97
CA HIS A 664 29.52 -39.96 -12.13
C HIS A 664 28.81 -40.81 -11.08
N GLN A 665 27.88 -40.23 -10.29
CA GLN A 665 27.17 -40.90 -9.23
C GLN A 665 25.74 -41.24 -9.66
N ASP A 666 25.53 -42.47 -10.14
CA ASP A 666 24.22 -42.93 -10.67
C ASP A 666 23.19 -43.16 -9.55
N ILE A 667 23.63 -43.40 -8.32
CA ILE A 667 22.80 -43.69 -7.16
C ILE A 667 22.82 -42.46 -6.24
N ILE A 668 21.65 -42.10 -5.70
CA ILE A 668 21.59 -41.05 -4.68
C ILE A 668 22.23 -41.57 -3.41
N MET A 669 23.10 -40.77 -2.84
CA MET A 669 23.67 -41.03 -1.49
C MET A 669 23.15 -39.98 -0.52
N TYR A 670 22.74 -40.47 0.66
CA TYR A 670 22.26 -39.67 1.78
C TYR A 670 23.29 -39.83 2.91
N GLU A 671 24.16 -38.85 3.04
CA GLU A 671 25.29 -38.89 3.97
C GLU A 671 25.20 -37.71 4.93
N THR A 672 25.65 -37.85 6.17
CA THR A 672 25.97 -36.65 6.95
C THR A 672 27.07 -35.85 6.27
N GLU A 673 27.13 -34.58 6.53
CA GLU A 673 28.16 -33.71 5.96
C GLU A 673 29.58 -34.22 6.32
N GLU A 674 29.74 -34.77 7.50
CA GLU A 674 31.00 -35.39 7.96
C GLU A 674 31.33 -36.67 7.17
N GLU A 675 30.37 -37.57 6.98
CA GLU A 675 30.54 -38.80 6.18
C GLU A 675 30.87 -38.45 4.73
N TYR A 676 30.17 -37.48 4.14
CA TYR A 676 30.44 -36.99 2.79
C TYR A 676 31.87 -36.44 2.66
N ASN A 677 32.27 -35.53 3.56
CA ASN A 677 33.61 -34.94 3.53
C ASN A 677 34.70 -35.98 3.71
N ASN A 678 34.49 -36.93 4.61
CA ASN A 678 35.44 -38.05 4.82
C ASN A 678 35.54 -38.96 3.58
N ARG A 679 34.44 -39.21 2.89
CA ARG A 679 34.46 -39.96 1.61
C ARG A 679 35.20 -39.20 0.52
N ILE A 680 34.90 -37.93 0.32
CA ILE A 680 35.55 -37.10 -0.69
C ILE A 680 37.04 -36.95 -0.41
N MET A 681 37.44 -36.82 0.86
CA MET A 681 38.85 -36.76 1.22
C MET A 681 39.57 -38.03 0.83
N LYS A 682 39.01 -39.21 1.18
CA LYS A 682 39.56 -40.52 0.78
C LYS A 682 39.63 -40.67 -0.75
N GLU A 683 38.58 -40.29 -1.49
CA GLU A 683 38.57 -40.34 -2.95
C GLU A 683 39.64 -39.40 -3.56
N THR A 684 39.78 -38.21 -2.95
CA THR A 684 40.81 -37.23 -3.39
C THR A 684 42.23 -37.71 -3.15
N GLU A 685 42.45 -38.32 -1.96
CA GLU A 685 43.75 -38.93 -1.65
C GLU A 685 44.05 -40.11 -2.56
N TYR A 686 43.06 -40.96 -2.84
CA TYR A 686 43.19 -42.05 -3.80
C TYR A 686 43.52 -41.54 -5.21
N LEU A 687 42.81 -40.52 -5.71
CA LEU A 687 43.09 -39.94 -7.01
C LEU A 687 44.44 -39.24 -7.10
N ARG A 688 44.90 -38.60 -6.01
CA ARG A 688 46.28 -38.04 -5.92
C ARG A 688 47.33 -39.11 -6.00
N ALA A 689 47.12 -40.18 -5.22
CA ALA A 689 48.04 -41.34 -5.23
C ALA A 689 48.07 -42.04 -6.61
N ALA A 690 46.91 -42.23 -7.24
CA ALA A 690 46.79 -42.79 -8.59
C ALA A 690 47.49 -41.90 -9.65
N ARG A 691 47.31 -40.56 -9.56
CA ARG A 691 47.97 -39.62 -10.45
C ARG A 691 49.48 -39.56 -10.24
N GLN A 692 49.95 -39.64 -8.99
CA GLN A 692 51.36 -39.75 -8.66
C GLN A 692 51.96 -41.06 -9.23
N ALA A 693 51.25 -42.17 -9.08
CA ALA A 693 51.67 -43.48 -9.65
C ALA A 693 51.72 -43.42 -11.18
N GLN A 694 50.73 -42.76 -11.84
CA GLN A 694 50.77 -42.56 -13.29
C GLN A 694 51.93 -41.66 -13.75
N VAL A 695 52.23 -40.61 -12.98
CA VAL A 695 53.39 -39.74 -13.26
C VAL A 695 54.68 -40.49 -13.06
N LEU A 696 54.83 -41.32 -12.02
CA LEU A 696 55.97 -42.15 -11.79
C LEU A 696 56.15 -43.21 -12.90
N ASP A 697 55.05 -43.90 -13.28
CA ASP A 697 55.04 -44.85 -14.42
C ASP A 697 55.40 -44.17 -15.75
N TYR A 698 54.94 -42.93 -15.98
CA TYR A 698 55.34 -42.13 -17.15
C TYR A 698 56.83 -41.74 -17.15
N ILE A 699 57.36 -41.40 -15.94
CA ILE A 699 58.79 -41.08 -15.79
C ILE A 699 59.65 -42.34 -15.95
N GLU A 700 59.25 -43.48 -15.34
CA GLU A 700 59.95 -44.75 -15.47
C GLU A 700 59.95 -45.30 -16.91
N LYS A 701 58.88 -45.08 -17.67
CA LYS A 701 58.81 -45.46 -19.09
C LYS A 701 59.53 -44.49 -20.03
N GLY A 702 60.27 -43.54 -19.47
CA GLY A 702 61.24 -42.76 -20.21
C GLY A 702 60.75 -41.65 -21.10
N GLY A 703 59.54 -41.06 -20.80
CA GLY A 703 59.05 -39.80 -21.35
C GLY A 703 59.16 -39.64 -22.87
N LYS A 704 59.08 -40.72 -23.62
CA LYS A 704 59.07 -40.63 -25.09
C LYS A 704 57.60 -40.55 -25.57
N LYS A 705 57.34 -39.45 -26.32
CA LYS A 705 56.21 -39.33 -27.21
C LYS A 705 56.03 -40.52 -28.10
#